data_1fb5debc19ea54492bd4bc2edb62fad1
#
_entry.id   1fb5debc19ea54492bd4bc2edb62fad1
#
_cell.length_a   1.000
_cell.length_b   1.000
_cell.length_c   1.000
_cell.angle_alpha   90.00
_cell.angle_beta   90.00
_cell.angle_gamma   90.00
#
_symmetry.space_group_name_H-M   'P 1'
#
loop_
_entity.id
_entity.type
_entity.pdbx_description
1 polymer ?
#
loop_
_entity_poly.entity_id
_entity_poly.type
_entity_poly.pdbx_seq_one_letter_code
_entity_poly.pdbx_strand_id
1 'polypeptide(L)'
;MAVDITTDLKVVRNIGIMAHIDAGKTTTTERILFYTGITYKIGEVHEGAATMDWMEQEQERGITITSAATTCWWKNHQINIIDTPGHVDFTAEVERSLRVLDGAVAVFDGVAGVEPQTMTVWRQANKYAVPRMCFVNKLDRTGADFFRCVDMMVERLNSTPLVLQLPIGAESDFLGVVDLVGMRALTWRGETKMGEDYEVEEIPAELAEQAAEYREKLLETLAEADDDVMEKYLEGEEFTPEELRAAIRRATLADKLNPVLCGTAFKNKGVQPLLDAVVDYLPSPVDIDAIIGHKPGDEETEIARKPSESEPFSGLAYKIASDPHLGKLIYVRVYSGKLEAGATVLNSVTGKKERIGKVYQMHANKREEIASVGAGQIVAVMGLKDTKTGHTLCDPSNPVVLESMTFPAPVIEVAIEPKTKSDQEKLGTAIQRLSEEDPTFTVKTDDQTGQTIIAGMGELHLDILVDRMKREFRVEATVGKPQVAYRETIRREVANHSYTHKKQTGGSGQFAKVIISIGPNIDPETGVGAGYEFVNNVTGGRVPREYIPSVDQGAQEAMEFGVLAGFPMVDVKVALEDGGYHDVDSSELAFKIAGNQAFKEAARQAKPVLLEPVFAVEVTTPESFLGTVIGDINSRRGQIRAQEERHGDIVVNALVPLSEMFGYVGDLRSKTSGQASYSMEFDSYAEVPQNIADEIVKKARGE
;
A
#
# COMPACT_ATOMS: atom_id res chain seq x y z
N MET A 1 -12.78 32.45 13.00
CA MET A 1 -13.99 31.73 12.53
C MET A 1 -13.50 30.71 11.54
N ALA A 2 -13.87 29.45 11.72
CA ALA A 2 -13.49 28.40 10.78
C ALA A 2 -14.16 28.67 9.42
N VAL A 3 -13.44 28.47 8.33
CA VAL A 3 -13.86 28.81 6.96
C VAL A 3 -14.51 27.59 6.33
N ASP A 4 -15.61 27.79 5.61
CA ASP A 4 -16.18 26.76 4.73
C ASP A 4 -15.35 26.65 3.46
N ILE A 5 -14.87 25.44 3.13
CA ILE A 5 -14.20 25.21 1.87
C ILE A 5 -15.19 24.63 0.89
N THR A 6 -15.70 25.50 0.04
CA THR A 6 -16.46 25.13 -1.17
C THR A 6 -15.54 25.35 -2.37
N THR A 7 -15.08 24.28 -2.98
CA THR A 7 -14.21 24.35 -4.15
C THR A 7 -14.92 23.66 -5.33
N ASP A 8 -14.89 24.27 -6.51
CA ASP A 8 -15.32 23.58 -7.73
C ASP A 8 -14.46 22.31 -7.91
N LEU A 9 -15.10 21.15 -7.89
CA LEU A 9 -14.40 19.87 -7.97
C LEU A 9 -13.61 19.68 -9.27
N LYS A 10 -13.97 20.39 -10.34
CA LYS A 10 -13.23 20.35 -11.61
C LYS A 10 -11.81 20.90 -11.49
N VAL A 11 -11.57 21.81 -10.54
CA VAL A 11 -10.26 22.41 -10.30
C VAL A 11 -9.53 21.78 -9.11
N VAL A 12 -9.97 20.61 -8.64
CA VAL A 12 -9.28 19.82 -7.60
C VAL A 12 -8.47 18.71 -8.25
N ARG A 13 -7.28 18.43 -7.71
CA ARG A 13 -6.44 17.30 -8.08
C ARG A 13 -5.99 16.59 -6.80
N ASN A 14 -6.32 15.32 -6.65
CA ASN A 14 -5.84 14.49 -5.54
C ASN A 14 -4.80 13.53 -6.10
N ILE A 15 -3.54 13.86 -5.90
CA ILE A 15 -2.43 13.14 -6.53
C ILE A 15 -1.51 12.49 -5.51
N GLY A 16 -0.95 11.34 -5.89
CA GLY A 16 0.17 10.71 -5.21
C GLY A 16 1.47 10.94 -5.96
N ILE A 17 2.55 11.10 -5.22
CA ILE A 17 3.89 11.04 -5.80
C ILE A 17 4.50 9.72 -5.40
N MET A 18 4.74 8.86 -6.39
CA MET A 18 5.27 7.51 -6.22
C MET A 18 6.62 7.37 -6.91
N ALA A 19 7.53 6.66 -6.27
CA ALA A 19 8.89 6.47 -6.78
C ALA A 19 9.57 5.32 -6.02
N HIS A 20 10.64 4.77 -6.61
CA HIS A 20 11.58 3.97 -5.83
C HIS A 20 12.42 4.85 -4.89
N ILE A 21 13.15 4.21 -3.98
CA ILE A 21 14.08 4.89 -3.07
C ILE A 21 15.10 5.68 -3.88
N ASP A 22 15.43 6.88 -3.44
CA ASP A 22 16.39 7.77 -4.07
C ASP A 22 16.05 8.30 -5.48
N ALA A 23 14.88 8.02 -6.09
CA ALA A 23 14.50 8.62 -7.38
C ALA A 23 14.32 10.16 -7.32
N GLY A 24 14.27 10.70 -6.12
CA GLY A 24 14.09 12.15 -5.89
C GLY A 24 12.63 12.53 -5.65
N LYS A 25 11.82 11.62 -5.12
CA LYS A 25 10.44 11.85 -4.75
C LYS A 25 10.29 13.06 -3.83
N THR A 26 10.89 13.03 -2.65
CA THR A 26 10.82 14.12 -1.65
C THR A 26 11.37 15.43 -2.22
N THR A 27 12.48 15.37 -2.99
CA THR A 27 13.03 16.55 -3.67
C THR A 27 12.00 17.15 -4.63
N THR A 28 11.33 16.35 -5.44
CA THR A 28 10.30 16.82 -6.37
C THR A 28 9.13 17.45 -5.62
N THR A 29 8.66 16.81 -4.55
CA THR A 29 7.58 17.33 -3.69
C THR A 29 7.96 18.66 -3.06
N GLU A 30 9.16 18.79 -2.49
CA GLU A 30 9.65 20.04 -1.90
C GLU A 30 9.72 21.19 -2.92
N ARG A 31 10.11 20.90 -4.18
CA ARG A 31 10.08 21.90 -5.27
C ARG A 31 8.66 22.31 -5.65
N ILE A 32 7.72 21.36 -5.68
CA ILE A 32 6.30 21.65 -5.88
C ILE A 32 5.80 22.59 -4.77
N LEU A 33 6.08 22.31 -3.51
CA LEU A 33 5.67 23.15 -2.38
C LEU A 33 6.29 24.54 -2.44
N PHE A 34 7.52 24.64 -2.89
CA PHE A 34 8.20 25.92 -3.07
C PHE A 34 7.54 26.76 -4.18
N TYR A 35 7.35 26.21 -5.39
CA TYR A 35 6.75 26.93 -6.51
C TYR A 35 5.28 27.30 -6.29
N THR A 36 4.58 26.55 -5.46
CA THR A 36 3.20 26.85 -5.06
C THR A 36 3.11 27.83 -3.87
N GLY A 37 4.25 28.27 -3.32
CA GLY A 37 4.32 29.26 -2.26
C GLY A 37 3.96 28.75 -0.86
N ILE A 38 3.87 27.43 -0.67
CA ILE A 38 3.60 26.81 0.64
C ILE A 38 4.84 26.93 1.54
N THR A 39 6.02 26.79 0.97
CA THR A 39 7.29 26.95 1.69
C THR A 39 8.08 28.15 1.13
N TYR A 40 8.74 28.90 2.02
CA TYR A 40 9.60 30.05 1.65
C TYR A 40 11.04 29.65 1.38
N LYS A 41 11.43 28.45 1.73
CA LYS A 41 12.75 27.87 1.49
C LYS A 41 12.57 26.47 0.95
N ILE A 42 13.45 26.10 0.06
CA ILE A 42 13.57 24.75 -0.44
C ILE A 42 14.15 23.87 0.69
N GLY A 43 13.40 22.86 1.12
CA GLY A 43 13.86 21.85 2.07
C GLY A 43 14.79 20.87 1.36
N GLU A 44 16.07 20.83 1.73
CA GLU A 44 17.00 19.84 1.20
C GLU A 44 16.96 18.57 2.05
N VAL A 45 16.73 17.42 1.39
CA VAL A 45 16.62 16.11 2.05
C VAL A 45 17.90 15.76 2.81
N HIS A 46 19.07 16.03 2.20
CA HIS A 46 20.38 15.76 2.79
C HIS A 46 20.72 16.63 4.02
N GLU A 47 20.01 17.74 4.19
CA GLU A 47 20.16 18.63 5.35
C GLU A 47 19.12 18.36 6.44
N GLY A 48 18.23 17.37 6.23
CA GLY A 48 17.11 17.07 7.15
C GLY A 48 16.09 18.20 7.25
N ALA A 49 16.00 19.05 6.21
CA ALA A 49 15.14 20.25 6.20
C ALA A 49 13.86 20.07 5.38
N ALA A 50 13.60 18.88 4.87
CA ALA A 50 12.42 18.57 4.07
C ALA A 50 11.12 18.70 4.92
N THR A 51 10.13 19.40 4.38
CA THR A 51 8.86 19.67 5.07
C THR A 51 7.96 18.43 5.13
N MET A 52 8.03 17.57 4.11
CA MET A 52 7.22 16.36 4.00
C MET A 52 7.77 15.22 4.84
N ASP A 53 9.07 15.07 4.95
CA ASP A 53 9.73 14.08 5.82
C ASP A 53 9.86 14.69 7.23
N TRP A 54 8.76 14.70 7.98
CA TRP A 54 8.67 15.37 9.27
C TRP A 54 9.14 14.52 10.46
N MET A 55 9.26 13.20 10.29
CA MET A 55 9.78 12.31 11.32
C MET A 55 11.31 12.38 11.37
N GLU A 56 11.88 12.39 12.59
CA GLU A 56 13.34 12.35 12.76
C GLU A 56 13.97 11.16 12.01
N GLN A 57 13.31 10.01 12.02
CA GLN A 57 13.76 8.79 11.36
C GLN A 57 13.77 8.90 9.82
N GLU A 58 12.79 9.62 9.24
CA GLU A 58 12.77 9.90 7.81
C GLU A 58 13.97 10.78 7.42
N GLN A 59 14.23 11.81 8.23
CA GLN A 59 15.36 12.72 8.03
C GLN A 59 16.72 12.04 8.23
N GLU A 60 16.87 11.21 9.28
CA GLU A 60 18.09 10.47 9.55
C GLU A 60 18.41 9.41 8.48
N ARG A 61 17.40 8.75 7.94
CA ARG A 61 17.54 7.66 6.97
C ARG A 61 17.45 8.10 5.52
N GLY A 62 16.92 9.31 5.27
CA GLY A 62 16.68 9.85 3.93
C GLY A 62 15.58 9.12 3.15
N ILE A 63 14.64 8.46 3.84
CA ILE A 63 13.53 7.72 3.24
C ILE A 63 12.20 8.16 3.82
N THR A 64 11.17 8.24 3.00
CA THR A 64 9.80 8.45 3.47
C THR A 64 9.26 7.15 4.08
N ILE A 65 8.77 7.24 5.31
CA ILE A 65 8.23 6.10 6.09
C ILE A 65 6.72 6.18 6.13
N THR A 66 6.18 7.36 6.44
CA THR A 66 4.74 7.59 6.52
C THR A 66 4.28 8.51 5.41
N SER A 67 3.11 8.24 4.83
CA SER A 67 2.52 9.15 3.86
C SER A 67 2.18 10.49 4.52
N ALA A 68 2.59 11.60 3.92
CA ALA A 68 2.23 12.94 4.33
C ALA A 68 1.24 13.54 3.33
N ALA A 69 0.23 14.24 3.83
CA ALA A 69 -0.76 14.93 2.99
C ALA A 69 -0.56 16.44 3.09
N THR A 70 -0.55 17.10 1.96
CA THR A 70 -0.47 18.57 1.88
C THR A 70 -1.35 19.10 0.77
N THR A 71 -1.81 20.35 0.94
CA THR A 71 -2.63 21.04 -0.06
C THR A 71 -1.86 22.26 -0.56
N CYS A 72 -1.81 22.44 -1.87
CA CYS A 72 -1.21 23.61 -2.53
C CYS A 72 -2.10 24.06 -3.71
N TRP A 73 -1.73 25.21 -4.30
CA TRP A 73 -2.50 25.81 -5.40
C TRP A 73 -1.59 26.13 -6.58
N TRP A 74 -2.04 25.78 -7.78
CA TRP A 74 -1.35 26.08 -9.02
C TRP A 74 -2.35 26.46 -10.13
N LYS A 75 -2.16 27.60 -10.80
CA LYS A 75 -3.06 28.07 -11.88
C LYS A 75 -4.57 27.93 -11.53
N ASN A 76 -4.96 28.43 -10.37
CA ASN A 76 -6.33 28.36 -9.83
C ASN A 76 -6.85 26.93 -9.55
N HIS A 77 -5.99 25.91 -9.53
CA HIS A 77 -6.32 24.56 -9.13
C HIS A 77 -5.81 24.28 -7.73
N GLN A 78 -6.63 23.59 -6.94
CA GLN A 78 -6.23 23.01 -5.67
C GLN A 78 -5.61 21.64 -5.92
N ILE A 79 -4.39 21.44 -5.46
CA ILE A 79 -3.68 20.16 -5.58
C ILE A 79 -3.46 19.61 -4.17
N ASN A 80 -4.10 18.50 -3.86
CA ASN A 80 -3.85 17.72 -2.67
C ASN A 80 -2.81 16.65 -3.02
N ILE A 81 -1.66 16.71 -2.38
CA ILE A 81 -0.55 15.80 -2.62
C ILE A 81 -0.46 14.82 -1.46
N ILE A 82 -0.43 13.53 -1.75
CA ILE A 82 -0.06 12.49 -0.80
C ILE A 82 1.30 11.95 -1.20
N ASP A 83 2.30 12.19 -0.36
CA ASP A 83 3.64 11.64 -0.53
C ASP A 83 3.66 10.20 -0.03
N THR A 84 3.97 9.22 -0.90
CA THR A 84 3.89 7.80 -0.58
C THR A 84 5.28 7.23 -0.31
N PRO A 85 5.46 6.31 0.66
CA PRO A 85 6.72 5.60 0.84
C PRO A 85 7.14 4.84 -0.43
N GLY A 86 8.43 4.70 -0.63
CA GLY A 86 8.99 3.92 -1.75
C GLY A 86 9.51 2.54 -1.37
N HIS A 87 9.52 2.19 -0.08
CA HIS A 87 10.09 0.93 0.42
C HIS A 87 9.04 -0.16 0.56
N VAL A 88 9.38 -1.38 0.18
CA VAL A 88 8.48 -2.56 0.22
C VAL A 88 7.95 -2.89 1.61
N ASP A 89 8.70 -2.60 2.67
CA ASP A 89 8.25 -2.82 4.04
C ASP A 89 7.05 -1.94 4.44
N PHE A 90 6.78 -0.88 3.65
CA PHE A 90 5.65 0.04 3.86
C PHE A 90 4.54 -0.12 2.83
N THR A 91 4.39 -1.32 2.27
CA THR A 91 3.37 -1.64 1.26
C THR A 91 1.97 -1.21 1.68
N ALA A 92 1.61 -1.35 2.95
CA ALA A 92 0.32 -0.92 3.48
C ALA A 92 0.11 0.61 3.41
N GLU A 93 1.16 1.40 3.62
CA GLU A 93 1.11 2.86 3.46
C GLU A 93 0.88 3.24 1.99
N VAL A 94 1.52 2.53 1.06
CA VAL A 94 1.35 2.74 -0.37
C VAL A 94 -0.08 2.38 -0.79
N GLU A 95 -0.58 1.21 -0.39
CA GLU A 95 -1.93 0.74 -0.73
C GLU A 95 -3.02 1.69 -0.23
N ARG A 96 -2.94 2.11 1.04
CA ARG A 96 -3.94 3.03 1.58
C ARG A 96 -3.89 4.42 0.94
N SER A 97 -2.71 4.87 0.51
CA SER A 97 -2.57 6.12 -0.23
C SER A 97 -3.18 6.00 -1.63
N LEU A 98 -2.83 4.96 -2.39
CA LEU A 98 -3.35 4.73 -3.74
C LEU A 98 -4.87 4.60 -3.78
N ARG A 99 -5.48 4.04 -2.73
CA ARG A 99 -6.94 3.86 -2.65
C ARG A 99 -7.71 5.19 -2.63
N VAL A 100 -7.10 6.27 -2.19
CA VAL A 100 -7.76 7.58 -2.01
C VAL A 100 -7.31 8.62 -3.02
N LEU A 101 -6.39 8.27 -3.91
CA LEU A 101 -5.91 9.14 -4.98
C LEU A 101 -6.80 9.08 -6.21
N ASP A 102 -6.88 10.19 -6.93
CA ASP A 102 -7.53 10.25 -8.23
C ASP A 102 -6.51 10.06 -9.36
N GLY A 103 -5.26 10.45 -9.14
CA GLY A 103 -4.16 10.28 -10.10
C GLY A 103 -2.80 10.21 -9.41
N ALA A 104 -1.74 9.89 -10.16
CA ALA A 104 -0.39 9.81 -9.62
C ALA A 104 0.67 10.37 -10.55
N VAL A 105 1.79 10.82 -9.96
CA VAL A 105 3.04 11.14 -10.63
C VAL A 105 4.07 10.09 -10.26
N ALA A 106 4.52 9.31 -11.23
CA ALA A 106 5.58 8.33 -11.06
C ALA A 106 6.93 8.99 -11.40
N VAL A 107 7.82 9.09 -10.41
CA VAL A 107 9.15 9.69 -10.57
C VAL A 107 10.18 8.61 -10.78
N PHE A 108 10.92 8.70 -11.88
CA PHE A 108 11.96 7.76 -12.27
C PHE A 108 13.35 8.42 -12.14
N ASP A 109 14.34 7.65 -11.75
CA ASP A 109 15.74 8.08 -11.79
C ASP A 109 16.28 7.95 -13.23
N GLY A 110 16.76 9.04 -13.82
CA GLY A 110 17.31 9.03 -15.16
C GLY A 110 18.54 8.11 -15.35
N VAL A 111 19.23 7.78 -14.25
CA VAL A 111 20.38 6.85 -14.25
C VAL A 111 19.93 5.40 -14.02
N ALA A 112 19.08 5.14 -13.02
CA ALA A 112 18.66 3.79 -12.68
C ALA A 112 17.47 3.28 -13.55
N GLY A 113 16.62 4.19 -14.03
CA GLY A 113 15.43 3.84 -14.82
C GLY A 113 14.34 3.18 -13.99
N VAL A 114 13.82 2.05 -14.48
CA VAL A 114 12.80 1.25 -13.80
C VAL A 114 13.47 0.22 -12.91
N GLU A 115 13.32 0.39 -11.60
CA GLU A 115 13.80 -0.55 -10.59
C GLU A 115 12.67 -1.49 -10.10
N PRO A 116 13.01 -2.61 -9.42
CA PRO A 116 12.02 -3.56 -8.93
C PRO A 116 10.96 -2.95 -8.00
N GLN A 117 11.36 -1.99 -7.15
CA GLN A 117 10.40 -1.27 -6.29
C GLN A 117 9.42 -0.42 -7.12
N THR A 118 9.89 0.16 -8.23
CA THR A 118 9.01 0.85 -9.19
C THR A 118 7.95 -0.09 -9.74
N MET A 119 8.34 -1.33 -10.10
CA MET A 119 7.41 -2.34 -10.61
C MET A 119 6.34 -2.71 -9.58
N THR A 120 6.72 -2.82 -8.30
CA THR A 120 5.80 -3.12 -7.21
C THR A 120 4.76 -2.02 -7.04
N VAL A 121 5.20 -0.76 -6.91
CA VAL A 121 4.29 0.38 -6.77
C VAL A 121 3.43 0.57 -8.01
N TRP A 122 3.99 0.30 -9.21
CA TRP A 122 3.25 0.35 -10.47
C TRP A 122 2.13 -0.69 -10.54
N ARG A 123 2.40 -1.94 -10.12
CA ARG A 123 1.38 -2.99 -10.03
C ARG A 123 0.27 -2.64 -9.05
N GLN A 124 0.61 -2.05 -7.90
CA GLN A 124 -0.37 -1.57 -6.94
C GLN A 124 -1.24 -0.45 -7.54
N ALA A 125 -0.65 0.49 -8.29
CA ALA A 125 -1.41 1.52 -8.98
C ALA A 125 -2.34 0.93 -10.06
N ASN A 126 -1.91 -0.13 -10.78
CA ASN A 126 -2.78 -0.88 -11.70
C ASN A 126 -3.97 -1.53 -10.99
N LYS A 127 -3.74 -2.14 -9.82
CA LYS A 127 -4.80 -2.77 -9.00
C LYS A 127 -5.95 -1.79 -8.69
N TYR A 128 -5.62 -0.52 -8.47
CA TYR A 128 -6.59 0.52 -8.15
C TYR A 128 -6.97 1.38 -9.36
N ALA A 129 -6.56 1.01 -10.56
CA ALA A 129 -6.82 1.73 -11.81
C ALA A 129 -6.52 3.24 -11.70
N VAL A 130 -5.41 3.61 -11.05
CA VAL A 130 -5.02 5.00 -10.85
C VAL A 130 -4.34 5.54 -12.11
N PRO A 131 -4.94 6.52 -12.83
CA PRO A 131 -4.31 7.20 -13.95
C PRO A 131 -3.03 7.89 -13.52
N ARG A 132 -1.97 7.80 -14.34
CA ARG A 132 -0.67 8.30 -13.93
C ARG A 132 0.12 8.91 -15.09
N MET A 133 1.01 9.81 -14.70
CA MET A 133 2.02 10.38 -15.57
C MET A 133 3.41 10.08 -15.01
N CYS A 134 4.43 10.13 -15.87
CA CYS A 134 5.79 9.80 -15.57
C CYS A 134 6.68 11.06 -15.59
N PHE A 135 7.61 11.16 -14.66
CA PHE A 135 8.61 12.21 -14.61
C PHE A 135 9.99 11.60 -14.49
N VAL A 136 10.80 11.67 -15.56
CA VAL A 136 12.18 11.22 -15.57
C VAL A 136 13.05 12.32 -14.97
N ASN A 137 13.48 12.08 -13.75
CA ASN A 137 14.23 13.01 -12.89
C ASN A 137 15.75 12.77 -12.98
N LYS A 138 16.54 13.69 -12.44
CA LYS A 138 17.99 13.60 -12.31
C LYS A 138 18.75 13.54 -13.64
N LEU A 139 18.24 14.16 -14.68
CA LEU A 139 18.91 14.21 -15.99
C LEU A 139 20.22 15.00 -15.99
N ASP A 140 20.55 15.67 -14.88
CA ASP A 140 21.83 16.34 -14.62
C ASP A 140 22.95 15.40 -14.14
N ARG A 141 22.64 14.14 -13.84
CA ARG A 141 23.62 13.17 -13.33
C ARG A 141 24.35 12.46 -14.46
N THR A 142 25.61 12.13 -14.21
CA THR A 142 26.42 11.31 -15.13
C THR A 142 25.80 9.92 -15.32
N GLY A 143 25.64 9.51 -16.58
CA GLY A 143 25.00 8.26 -16.97
C GLY A 143 23.47 8.33 -17.04
N ALA A 144 22.87 9.51 -16.89
CA ALA A 144 21.43 9.67 -17.09
C ALA A 144 21.07 9.55 -18.58
N ASP A 145 20.05 8.74 -18.87
CA ASP A 145 19.56 8.49 -20.22
C ASP A 145 18.02 8.44 -20.23
N PHE A 146 17.43 9.48 -20.79
CA PHE A 146 15.98 9.64 -20.88
C PHE A 146 15.34 8.54 -21.73
N PHE A 147 15.92 8.26 -22.91
CA PHE A 147 15.34 7.32 -23.87
C PHE A 147 15.37 5.89 -23.35
N ARG A 148 16.47 5.51 -22.73
CA ARG A 148 16.57 4.23 -22.02
C ARG A 148 15.50 4.08 -20.93
N CYS A 149 15.22 5.14 -20.16
CA CYS A 149 14.15 5.08 -19.16
C CYS A 149 12.77 4.86 -19.81
N VAL A 150 12.50 5.50 -20.95
CA VAL A 150 11.24 5.30 -21.71
C VAL A 150 11.14 3.86 -22.23
N ASP A 151 12.21 3.31 -22.80
CA ASP A 151 12.26 1.93 -23.25
C ASP A 151 11.99 0.95 -22.09
N MET A 152 12.61 1.18 -20.92
CA MET A 152 12.37 0.37 -19.72
C MET A 152 10.92 0.46 -19.22
N MET A 153 10.22 1.58 -19.40
CA MET A 153 8.78 1.68 -19.06
C MET A 153 7.96 0.72 -19.94
N VAL A 154 8.27 0.60 -21.22
CA VAL A 154 7.62 -0.36 -22.11
C VAL A 154 7.95 -1.79 -21.71
N GLU A 155 9.22 -2.10 -21.57
CA GLU A 155 9.70 -3.48 -21.37
C GLU A 155 9.34 -4.04 -19.99
N ARG A 156 9.45 -3.24 -18.93
CA ARG A 156 9.30 -3.71 -17.54
C ARG A 156 7.93 -3.43 -16.94
N LEU A 157 7.28 -2.34 -17.33
CA LEU A 157 5.99 -1.94 -16.77
C LEU A 157 4.81 -2.29 -17.68
N ASN A 158 5.09 -2.75 -18.90
CA ASN A 158 4.08 -2.97 -19.94
C ASN A 158 3.17 -1.73 -20.10
N SER A 159 3.78 -0.55 -20.07
CA SER A 159 3.08 0.74 -20.20
C SER A 159 3.15 1.26 -21.63
N THR A 160 2.26 2.18 -21.96
CA THR A 160 2.29 2.93 -23.22
C THR A 160 2.76 4.37 -22.95
N PRO A 161 4.08 4.64 -22.93
CA PRO A 161 4.58 5.98 -22.64
C PRO A 161 4.29 6.93 -23.81
N LEU A 162 3.67 8.07 -23.50
CA LEU A 162 3.50 9.18 -24.43
C LEU A 162 4.52 10.27 -24.11
N VAL A 163 5.59 10.34 -24.89
CA VAL A 163 6.66 11.32 -24.68
C VAL A 163 6.15 12.71 -25.03
N LEU A 164 6.04 13.57 -24.01
CA LEU A 164 5.61 14.97 -24.16
C LEU A 164 6.77 15.95 -24.21
N GLN A 165 7.94 15.55 -23.72
CA GLN A 165 9.12 16.38 -23.63
C GLN A 165 10.38 15.63 -24.03
N LEU A 166 11.32 16.32 -24.66
CA LEU A 166 12.67 15.82 -24.92
C LEU A 166 13.68 16.67 -24.12
N PRO A 167 14.76 16.06 -23.59
CA PRO A 167 15.80 16.81 -22.88
C PRO A 167 16.62 17.68 -23.86
N ILE A 168 16.97 18.88 -23.42
CA ILE A 168 17.95 19.77 -24.09
C ILE A 168 19.24 19.66 -23.32
N GLY A 169 20.27 19.06 -23.95
CA GLY A 169 21.52 18.71 -23.29
C GLY A 169 21.41 17.43 -22.44
N ALA A 170 22.53 17.01 -21.90
CA ALA A 170 22.63 15.79 -21.08
C ALA A 170 23.59 16.03 -19.91
N GLU A 171 23.39 15.34 -18.81
CA GLU A 171 24.22 15.38 -17.60
C GLU A 171 24.43 16.84 -17.10
N SER A 172 25.68 17.24 -16.89
CA SER A 172 26.02 18.61 -16.44
C SER A 172 25.52 19.70 -17.38
N ASP A 173 25.34 19.38 -18.67
CA ASP A 173 24.91 20.32 -19.72
C ASP A 173 23.40 20.32 -19.94
N PHE A 174 22.63 19.62 -19.09
CA PHE A 174 21.16 19.66 -19.13
C PHE A 174 20.66 21.07 -18.91
N LEU A 175 20.11 21.67 -19.98
CA LEU A 175 19.70 23.08 -20.03
C LEU A 175 18.17 23.23 -19.83
N GLY A 176 17.38 22.32 -20.38
CA GLY A 176 15.96 22.48 -20.41
C GLY A 176 15.25 21.33 -21.14
N VAL A 177 14.06 21.59 -21.64
CA VAL A 177 13.22 20.59 -22.32
C VAL A 177 12.60 21.16 -23.59
N VAL A 178 12.39 20.32 -24.60
CA VAL A 178 11.54 20.63 -25.74
C VAL A 178 10.12 20.18 -25.40
N ASP A 179 9.17 21.10 -25.41
CA ASP A 179 7.74 20.83 -25.28
C ASP A 179 7.16 20.39 -26.65
N LEU A 180 6.87 19.13 -26.81
CA LEU A 180 6.35 18.55 -28.06
C LEU A 180 4.87 18.91 -28.32
N VAL A 181 4.10 19.30 -27.30
CA VAL A 181 2.72 19.73 -27.47
C VAL A 181 2.66 21.15 -28.06
N GLY A 182 3.51 22.03 -27.55
CA GLY A 182 3.61 23.42 -28.03
C GLY A 182 4.68 23.65 -29.12
N MET A 183 5.50 22.65 -29.44
CA MET A 183 6.64 22.73 -30.36
C MET A 183 7.53 23.92 -30.07
N ARG A 184 8.06 23.97 -28.85
CA ARG A 184 8.92 25.06 -28.35
C ARG A 184 9.92 24.53 -27.33
N ALA A 185 10.97 25.29 -27.09
CA ALA A 185 11.96 24.99 -26.06
C ALA A 185 11.64 25.74 -24.76
N LEU A 186 11.82 25.10 -23.63
CA LEU A 186 11.77 25.69 -22.29
C LEU A 186 13.16 25.56 -21.67
N THR A 187 13.87 26.68 -21.46
CA THR A 187 15.26 26.68 -21.02
C THR A 187 15.44 27.45 -19.73
N TRP A 188 16.24 26.90 -18.83
CA TRP A 188 16.64 27.56 -17.57
C TRP A 188 18.08 28.07 -17.71
N ARG A 189 18.23 29.36 -18.12
CA ARG A 189 19.53 30.00 -18.30
C ARG A 189 19.85 30.87 -17.10
N GLY A 190 21.03 30.67 -16.55
CA GLY A 190 21.56 31.42 -15.42
C GLY A 190 21.32 30.79 -14.08
N GLU A 191 22.15 31.16 -13.10
CA GLU A 191 21.98 30.81 -11.69
C GLU A 191 20.92 31.71 -11.04
N THR A 192 19.67 31.63 -11.48
CA THR A 192 18.60 32.05 -10.59
C THR A 192 18.56 31.01 -9.45
N LYS A 193 18.89 31.45 -8.25
CA LYS A 193 19.02 30.61 -7.06
C LYS A 193 17.84 29.67 -6.80
N MET A 194 16.72 29.88 -7.53
CA MET A 194 15.44 29.22 -7.26
C MET A 194 14.78 28.60 -8.52
N GLY A 195 15.33 28.81 -9.75
CA GLY A 195 14.73 28.28 -10.99
C GLY A 195 13.32 28.80 -11.29
N GLU A 196 12.99 29.99 -10.76
CA GLU A 196 11.63 30.55 -10.86
C GLU A 196 11.26 30.92 -12.28
N ASP A 197 12.24 31.38 -13.06
CA ASP A 197 12.05 31.84 -14.43
C ASP A 197 12.69 30.87 -15.42
N TYR A 198 11.95 30.49 -16.42
CA TYR A 198 12.46 29.83 -17.62
C TYR A 198 12.09 30.64 -18.88
N GLU A 199 12.92 30.54 -19.89
CA GLU A 199 12.69 31.21 -21.16
C GLU A 199 11.96 30.27 -22.13
N VAL A 200 11.03 30.82 -22.89
CA VAL A 200 10.35 30.12 -23.98
C VAL A 200 11.01 30.51 -25.28
N GLU A 201 11.64 29.57 -25.95
CA GLU A 201 12.44 29.80 -27.14
C GLU A 201 12.01 28.88 -28.29
N GLU A 202 12.56 29.15 -29.48
CA GLU A 202 12.46 28.19 -30.58
C GLU A 202 13.29 26.93 -30.30
N ILE A 203 12.86 25.80 -30.86
CA ILE A 203 13.59 24.53 -30.70
C ILE A 203 15.01 24.70 -31.31
N PRO A 204 16.07 24.32 -30.59
CA PRO A 204 17.42 24.32 -31.13
C PRO A 204 17.50 23.57 -32.45
N ALA A 205 18.22 24.15 -33.44
CA ALA A 205 18.28 23.57 -34.79
C ALA A 205 18.78 22.11 -34.80
N GLU A 206 19.65 21.75 -33.85
CA GLU A 206 20.18 20.39 -33.66
C GLU A 206 19.15 19.37 -33.16
N LEU A 207 18.08 19.84 -32.52
CA LEU A 207 16.99 19.00 -32.01
C LEU A 207 15.72 19.08 -32.87
N ALA A 208 15.69 19.93 -33.89
CA ALA A 208 14.48 20.17 -34.69
C ALA A 208 13.97 18.90 -35.41
N GLU A 209 14.90 18.11 -35.98
CA GLU A 209 14.56 16.85 -36.65
C GLU A 209 14.03 15.82 -35.66
N GLN A 210 14.72 15.65 -34.53
CA GLN A 210 14.29 14.73 -33.45
C GLN A 210 12.94 15.17 -32.85
N ALA A 211 12.74 16.47 -32.64
CA ALA A 211 11.47 16.99 -32.14
C ALA A 211 10.31 16.71 -33.11
N ALA A 212 10.55 16.87 -34.43
CA ALA A 212 9.56 16.53 -35.45
C ALA A 212 9.22 15.02 -35.46
N GLU A 213 10.24 14.16 -35.39
CA GLU A 213 10.05 12.70 -35.30
C GLU A 213 9.24 12.31 -34.05
N TYR A 214 9.59 12.82 -32.87
CA TYR A 214 8.86 12.52 -31.65
C TYR A 214 7.48 13.15 -31.59
N ARG A 215 7.27 14.28 -32.27
CA ARG A 215 5.93 14.86 -32.46
C ARG A 215 5.05 13.92 -33.29
N GLU A 216 5.57 13.34 -34.35
CA GLU A 216 4.85 12.37 -35.18
C GLU A 216 4.50 11.11 -34.38
N LYS A 217 5.46 10.54 -33.64
CA LYS A 217 5.22 9.40 -32.74
C LYS A 217 4.16 9.72 -31.67
N LEU A 218 4.16 10.94 -31.13
CA LEU A 218 3.15 11.40 -30.18
C LEU A 218 1.75 11.38 -30.82
N LEU A 219 1.62 11.87 -32.06
CA LEU A 219 0.33 11.88 -32.78
C LEU A 219 -0.13 10.48 -33.12
N GLU A 220 0.77 9.58 -33.59
CA GLU A 220 0.49 8.19 -33.88
C GLU A 220 -0.01 7.45 -32.61
N THR A 221 0.74 7.55 -31.50
CA THR A 221 0.36 6.89 -30.24
C THR A 221 -0.97 7.43 -29.69
N LEU A 222 -1.20 8.72 -29.84
CA LEU A 222 -2.45 9.34 -29.37
C LEU A 222 -3.64 8.96 -30.27
N ALA A 223 -3.43 8.86 -31.59
CA ALA A 223 -4.44 8.39 -32.52
C ALA A 223 -4.88 6.93 -32.25
N GLU A 224 -3.96 6.06 -31.87
CA GLU A 224 -4.30 4.69 -31.43
C GLU A 224 -5.16 4.64 -30.16
N ALA A 225 -5.04 5.67 -29.32
CA ALA A 225 -5.76 5.76 -28.05
C ALA A 225 -7.10 6.52 -28.11
N ASP A 226 -7.30 7.40 -29.10
CA ASP A 226 -8.42 8.34 -29.18
C ASP A 226 -8.98 8.43 -30.62
N ASP A 227 -10.23 8.02 -30.80
CA ASP A 227 -10.86 7.89 -32.13
C ASP A 227 -10.99 9.27 -32.83
N ASP A 228 -11.26 10.38 -32.10
CA ASP A 228 -11.35 11.72 -32.67
C ASP A 228 -9.99 12.17 -33.24
N VAL A 229 -8.90 11.80 -32.54
CA VAL A 229 -7.54 12.07 -33.02
C VAL A 229 -7.21 11.21 -34.24
N MET A 230 -7.61 9.94 -34.24
CA MET A 230 -7.41 9.04 -35.36
C MET A 230 -8.06 9.59 -36.67
N GLU A 231 -9.31 10.02 -36.59
CA GLU A 231 -10.03 10.60 -37.74
C GLU A 231 -9.26 11.81 -38.30
N LYS A 232 -8.96 12.78 -37.45
CA LYS A 232 -8.24 13.99 -37.84
C LYS A 232 -6.82 13.74 -38.34
N TYR A 233 -6.12 12.75 -37.75
CA TYR A 233 -4.78 12.34 -38.17
C TYR A 233 -4.79 11.72 -39.57
N LEU A 234 -5.77 10.87 -39.88
CA LEU A 234 -5.93 10.24 -41.20
C LEU A 234 -6.31 11.26 -42.30
N GLU A 235 -7.03 12.32 -41.95
CA GLU A 235 -7.37 13.41 -42.84
C GLU A 235 -6.18 14.36 -43.11
N GLY A 236 -5.08 14.23 -42.35
CA GLY A 236 -3.88 15.04 -42.48
C GLY A 236 -4.07 16.47 -41.96
N GLU A 237 -5.00 16.67 -41.04
CA GLU A 237 -5.25 17.97 -40.44
C GLU A 237 -4.25 18.31 -39.32
N GLU A 238 -3.97 19.60 -39.15
CA GLU A 238 -3.11 20.07 -38.07
C GLU A 238 -3.86 20.11 -36.74
N PHE A 239 -3.14 19.80 -35.65
CA PHE A 239 -3.65 19.83 -34.29
C PHE A 239 -3.20 21.09 -33.56
N THR A 240 -4.12 21.79 -32.95
CA THR A 240 -3.78 22.83 -31.99
C THR A 240 -3.28 22.26 -30.66
N PRO A 241 -2.43 22.99 -29.90
CA PRO A 241 -2.01 22.54 -28.58
C PRO A 241 -3.14 22.25 -27.62
N GLU A 242 -4.26 22.99 -27.72
CA GLU A 242 -5.47 22.82 -26.89
C GLU A 242 -6.17 21.49 -27.19
N GLU A 243 -6.36 21.16 -28.47
CA GLU A 243 -6.93 19.88 -28.91
C GLU A 243 -6.09 18.71 -28.42
N LEU A 244 -4.77 18.81 -28.56
CA LEU A 244 -3.88 17.75 -28.08
C LEU A 244 -3.93 17.59 -26.56
N ARG A 245 -3.91 18.68 -25.78
CA ARG A 245 -4.07 18.59 -24.33
C ARG A 245 -5.36 17.88 -23.94
N ALA A 246 -6.47 18.23 -24.61
CA ALA A 246 -7.75 17.59 -24.36
C ALA A 246 -7.72 16.08 -24.68
N ALA A 247 -7.12 15.69 -25.80
CA ALA A 247 -7.01 14.29 -26.20
C ALA A 247 -6.05 13.50 -25.28
N ILE A 248 -4.89 14.06 -24.95
CA ILE A 248 -3.95 13.46 -23.99
C ILE A 248 -4.65 13.23 -22.65
N ARG A 249 -5.43 14.22 -22.17
CA ARG A 249 -6.20 14.06 -20.94
C ARG A 249 -7.19 12.89 -21.05
N ARG A 250 -8.02 12.82 -22.10
CA ARG A 250 -8.98 11.71 -22.29
C ARG A 250 -8.29 10.36 -22.27
N ALA A 251 -7.20 10.21 -23.00
CA ALA A 251 -6.46 8.96 -23.10
C ALA A 251 -5.76 8.60 -21.75
N THR A 252 -5.27 9.60 -21.01
CA THR A 252 -4.68 9.41 -19.67
C THR A 252 -5.74 8.96 -18.66
N LEU A 253 -6.92 9.61 -18.66
CA LEU A 253 -8.03 9.26 -17.76
C LEU A 253 -8.58 7.85 -18.04
N ALA A 254 -8.51 7.40 -19.31
CA ALA A 254 -8.89 6.06 -19.71
C ALA A 254 -7.80 4.99 -19.43
N ASP A 255 -6.69 5.38 -18.80
CA ASP A 255 -5.48 4.54 -18.53
C ASP A 255 -4.93 3.84 -19.77
N LYS A 256 -5.10 4.44 -20.96
CA LYS A 256 -4.61 3.90 -22.24
C LYS A 256 -3.14 4.26 -22.50
N LEU A 257 -2.67 5.36 -21.93
CA LEU A 257 -1.30 5.83 -22.08
C LEU A 257 -0.83 6.60 -20.85
N ASN A 258 0.49 6.75 -20.73
CA ASN A 258 1.14 7.46 -19.66
C ASN A 258 1.96 8.64 -20.20
N PRO A 259 1.57 9.91 -19.96
CA PRO A 259 2.37 11.06 -20.33
C PRO A 259 3.73 11.05 -19.67
N VAL A 260 4.80 11.29 -20.43
CA VAL A 260 6.19 11.29 -19.94
C VAL A 260 6.80 12.67 -20.09
N LEU A 261 7.23 13.21 -18.95
CA LEU A 261 7.98 14.47 -18.84
C LEU A 261 9.38 14.19 -18.28
N CYS A 262 10.23 15.19 -18.35
CA CYS A 262 11.60 15.07 -17.89
C CYS A 262 12.14 16.33 -17.23
N GLY A 263 13.18 16.18 -16.41
CA GLY A 263 13.80 17.29 -15.70
C GLY A 263 14.86 16.89 -14.68
N THR A 264 15.20 17.84 -13.85
CA THR A 264 16.03 17.64 -12.65
C THR A 264 15.50 18.51 -11.51
N ALA A 265 14.78 17.87 -10.60
CA ALA A 265 14.18 18.56 -9.45
C ALA A 265 15.26 19.23 -8.57
N PHE A 266 16.40 18.58 -8.36
CA PHE A 266 17.50 19.13 -7.57
C PHE A 266 18.07 20.44 -8.14
N LYS A 267 18.13 20.56 -9.47
CA LYS A 267 18.56 21.78 -10.17
C LYS A 267 17.41 22.73 -10.50
N ASN A 268 16.21 22.47 -9.99
CA ASN A 268 15.02 23.31 -10.18
C ASN A 268 14.57 23.45 -11.65
N LYS A 269 14.80 22.43 -12.49
CA LYS A 269 14.45 22.46 -13.91
C LYS A 269 13.37 21.41 -14.23
N GLY A 270 12.31 21.82 -14.92
CA GLY A 270 11.23 20.94 -15.38
C GLY A 270 10.05 20.77 -14.40
N VAL A 271 10.10 21.33 -13.18
CA VAL A 271 9.05 21.15 -12.17
C VAL A 271 7.78 21.97 -12.46
N GLN A 272 7.92 23.20 -12.96
CA GLN A 272 6.75 24.00 -13.34
C GLN A 272 5.97 23.39 -14.51
N PRO A 273 6.61 22.91 -15.61
CA PRO A 273 5.92 22.12 -16.62
C PRO A 273 5.26 20.84 -16.08
N LEU A 274 5.86 20.19 -15.08
CA LEU A 274 5.25 19.05 -14.39
C LEU A 274 3.94 19.44 -13.68
N LEU A 275 3.94 20.58 -12.96
CA LEU A 275 2.74 21.13 -12.33
C LEU A 275 1.65 21.49 -13.34
N ASP A 276 2.03 22.05 -14.48
CA ASP A 276 1.13 22.33 -15.60
C ASP A 276 0.48 21.02 -16.10
N ALA A 277 1.29 20.00 -16.31
CA ALA A 277 0.83 18.70 -16.77
C ALA A 277 -0.10 17.98 -15.74
N VAL A 278 0.15 18.14 -14.45
CA VAL A 278 -0.76 17.65 -13.39
C VAL A 278 -2.14 18.28 -13.54
N VAL A 279 -2.21 19.60 -13.77
CA VAL A 279 -3.48 20.31 -13.96
C VAL A 279 -4.14 19.89 -15.27
N ASP A 280 -3.37 19.76 -16.36
CA ASP A 280 -3.89 19.52 -17.70
C ASP A 280 -4.36 18.05 -17.89
N TYR A 281 -3.63 17.08 -17.35
CA TYR A 281 -3.81 15.67 -17.72
C TYR A 281 -4.35 14.76 -16.61
N LEU A 282 -4.09 15.04 -15.32
CA LEU A 282 -4.58 14.18 -14.25
C LEU A 282 -6.05 14.47 -13.89
N PRO A 283 -6.78 13.45 -13.40
CA PRO A 283 -8.20 13.58 -13.11
C PRO A 283 -8.51 14.54 -11.97
N SER A 284 -9.69 15.13 -12.07
CA SER A 284 -10.40 15.76 -10.95
C SER A 284 -11.37 14.75 -10.33
N PRO A 285 -11.89 14.99 -9.11
CA PRO A 285 -12.87 14.09 -8.50
C PRO A 285 -14.13 13.84 -9.33
N VAL A 286 -14.51 14.77 -10.24
CA VAL A 286 -15.67 14.59 -11.11
C VAL A 286 -15.40 13.79 -12.39
N ASP A 287 -14.13 13.53 -12.70
CA ASP A 287 -13.73 12.66 -13.81
C ASP A 287 -13.71 11.18 -13.41
N ILE A 288 -13.78 10.92 -12.11
CA ILE A 288 -13.81 9.56 -11.55
C ILE A 288 -15.27 9.11 -11.45
N ASP A 289 -15.53 7.87 -11.81
CA ASP A 289 -16.85 7.26 -11.67
C ASP A 289 -17.33 7.28 -10.21
N ALA A 290 -18.65 7.17 -10.04
CA ALA A 290 -19.23 7.07 -8.71
C ALA A 290 -18.60 5.92 -7.94
N ILE A 291 -18.19 6.19 -6.69
CA ILE A 291 -17.68 5.11 -5.85
C ILE A 291 -18.79 4.13 -5.51
N ILE A 292 -18.53 2.86 -5.69
CA ILE A 292 -19.47 1.78 -5.37
C ILE A 292 -19.15 1.27 -3.97
N GLY A 293 -20.16 1.11 -3.17
CA GLY A 293 -20.14 0.46 -1.88
C GLY A 293 -21.33 -0.47 -1.73
N HIS A 294 -21.45 -1.09 -0.57
CA HIS A 294 -22.50 -2.06 -0.28
C HIS A 294 -23.36 -1.60 0.91
N LYS A 295 -24.56 -2.14 1.00
CA LYS A 295 -25.39 -1.92 2.17
C LYS A 295 -24.78 -2.68 3.38
N PRO A 296 -24.70 -2.09 4.58
CA PRO A 296 -24.20 -2.80 5.75
C PRO A 296 -24.94 -4.12 6.00
N GLY A 297 -24.18 -5.23 6.05
CA GLY A 297 -24.73 -6.59 6.24
C GLY A 297 -25.36 -7.22 4.99
N ASP A 298 -25.23 -6.61 3.82
CA ASP A 298 -25.76 -7.09 2.55
C ASP A 298 -24.78 -6.70 1.43
N GLU A 299 -23.84 -7.59 1.14
CA GLU A 299 -22.78 -7.37 0.14
C GLU A 299 -23.29 -7.46 -1.31
N GLU A 300 -24.48 -8.03 -1.53
CA GLU A 300 -25.07 -8.13 -2.87
C GLU A 300 -25.74 -6.83 -3.33
N THR A 301 -26.13 -5.96 -2.38
CA THR A 301 -26.79 -4.68 -2.71
C THR A 301 -25.76 -3.57 -2.87
N GLU A 302 -25.42 -3.25 -4.11
CA GLU A 302 -24.54 -2.15 -4.47
C GLU A 302 -25.19 -0.78 -4.28
N ILE A 303 -24.43 0.18 -3.76
CA ILE A 303 -24.83 1.58 -3.57
C ILE A 303 -23.76 2.47 -4.19
N ALA A 304 -24.12 3.19 -5.26
CA ALA A 304 -23.24 4.18 -5.87
C ALA A 304 -23.34 5.53 -5.15
N ARG A 305 -22.21 6.20 -4.97
CA ARG A 305 -22.09 7.57 -4.44
C ARG A 305 -21.32 8.44 -5.42
N LYS A 306 -21.98 9.48 -5.92
CA LYS A 306 -21.38 10.46 -6.84
C LYS A 306 -20.60 11.52 -6.05
N PRO A 307 -19.53 12.09 -6.60
CA PRO A 307 -18.77 13.17 -5.97
C PRO A 307 -19.55 14.48 -6.05
N SER A 308 -20.56 14.61 -5.21
CA SER A 308 -21.43 15.80 -5.13
C SER A 308 -21.79 16.11 -3.68
N GLU A 309 -21.82 17.38 -3.32
CA GLU A 309 -22.25 17.84 -1.99
C GLU A 309 -23.74 17.60 -1.70
N SER A 310 -24.56 17.43 -2.75
CA SER A 310 -25.99 17.12 -2.62
C SER A 310 -26.29 15.65 -2.28
N GLU A 311 -25.30 14.77 -2.42
CA GLU A 311 -25.40 13.36 -2.05
C GLU A 311 -25.31 13.19 -0.53
N PRO A 312 -25.81 12.08 0.03
CA PRO A 312 -25.54 11.72 1.42
C PRO A 312 -24.03 11.59 1.68
N PHE A 313 -23.57 12.03 2.85
CA PHE A 313 -22.17 11.94 3.23
C PHE A 313 -21.66 10.49 3.20
N SER A 314 -20.53 10.30 2.54
CA SER A 314 -19.70 9.10 2.68
C SER A 314 -18.21 9.46 2.58
N GLY A 315 -17.40 8.83 3.42
CA GLY A 315 -15.96 9.03 3.45
C GLY A 315 -15.23 7.79 3.96
N LEU A 316 -13.99 7.65 3.54
CA LEU A 316 -13.10 6.55 3.93
C LEU A 316 -12.02 7.07 4.88
N ALA A 317 -11.96 6.50 6.07
CA ALA A 317 -10.87 6.70 7.02
C ALA A 317 -9.66 5.89 6.54
N TYR A 318 -8.73 6.52 5.82
CA TYR A 318 -7.64 5.78 5.18
C TYR A 318 -6.34 5.78 5.98
N LYS A 319 -6.17 6.70 6.92
CA LYS A 319 -4.97 6.81 7.75
C LYS A 319 -5.29 7.33 9.13
N ILE A 320 -4.62 6.79 10.15
CA ILE A 320 -4.61 7.30 11.52
C ILE A 320 -3.20 7.80 11.83
N ALA A 321 -3.09 8.91 12.51
CA ALA A 321 -1.85 9.44 13.04
C ALA A 321 -2.04 9.92 14.48
N SER A 322 -1.03 9.74 15.31
CA SER A 322 -1.00 10.26 16.69
C SER A 322 -0.29 11.61 16.71
N ASP A 323 -1.03 12.67 17.03
CA ASP A 323 -0.45 13.98 17.24
C ASP A 323 -0.12 14.17 18.74
N PRO A 324 1.08 14.63 19.11
CA PRO A 324 1.47 14.81 20.52
C PRO A 324 0.55 15.75 21.31
N HIS A 325 -0.11 16.69 20.64
CA HIS A 325 -0.94 17.72 21.26
C HIS A 325 -2.44 17.47 21.12
N LEU A 326 -2.87 16.90 19.99
CA LEU A 326 -4.27 16.69 19.67
C LEU A 326 -4.75 15.24 19.92
N GLY A 327 -3.81 14.31 20.08
CA GLY A 327 -4.10 12.89 20.19
C GLY A 327 -4.39 12.26 18.83
N LYS A 328 -5.46 11.47 18.70
CA LYS A 328 -5.78 10.72 17.50
C LYS A 328 -6.35 11.63 16.40
N LEU A 329 -5.65 11.71 15.28
CA LEU A 329 -6.07 12.32 14.03
C LEU A 329 -6.42 11.23 13.01
N ILE A 330 -7.57 11.35 12.38
CA ILE A 330 -8.03 10.39 11.37
C ILE A 330 -8.16 11.13 10.03
N TYR A 331 -7.38 10.69 9.05
CA TYR A 331 -7.45 11.23 7.70
C TYR A 331 -8.60 10.58 6.94
N VAL A 332 -9.45 11.41 6.37
CA VAL A 332 -10.67 10.99 5.69
C VAL A 332 -10.69 11.57 4.27
N ARG A 333 -10.87 10.68 3.29
CA ARG A 333 -11.26 11.06 1.94
C ARG A 333 -12.78 11.17 1.90
N VAL A 334 -13.31 12.35 1.59
CA VAL A 334 -14.74 12.56 1.39
C VAL A 334 -15.12 12.23 -0.05
N TYR A 335 -15.94 11.21 -0.25
CA TYR A 335 -16.37 10.78 -1.58
C TYR A 335 -17.68 11.41 -2.01
N SER A 336 -18.61 11.61 -1.08
CA SER A 336 -19.90 12.23 -1.35
C SER A 336 -20.40 13.06 -0.18
N GLY A 337 -21.30 13.99 -0.44
CA GLY A 337 -21.92 14.82 0.57
C GLY A 337 -20.97 15.84 1.19
N LYS A 338 -21.30 16.26 2.41
CA LYS A 338 -20.58 17.26 3.18
C LYS A 338 -20.29 16.74 4.58
N LEU A 339 -19.07 16.95 5.04
CA LEU A 339 -18.64 16.64 6.40
C LEU A 339 -18.52 17.95 7.20
N GLU A 340 -19.19 18.03 8.34
CA GLU A 340 -19.21 19.22 9.17
C GLU A 340 -18.62 18.95 10.57
N ALA A 341 -17.92 19.91 11.11
CA ALA A 341 -17.46 19.87 12.50
C ALA A 341 -18.67 19.78 13.45
N GLY A 342 -18.63 18.87 14.41
CA GLY A 342 -19.72 18.62 15.36
C GLY A 342 -20.81 17.67 14.84
N ALA A 343 -20.80 17.26 13.58
CA ALA A 343 -21.77 16.32 13.02
C ALA A 343 -21.64 14.92 13.63
N THR A 344 -22.76 14.19 13.62
CA THR A 344 -22.78 12.77 13.98
C THR A 344 -22.75 11.94 12.73
N VAL A 345 -21.79 11.04 12.62
CA VAL A 345 -21.61 10.11 11.52
C VAL A 345 -21.79 8.67 12.00
N LEU A 346 -22.15 7.78 11.09
CA LEU A 346 -22.18 6.35 11.32
C LEU A 346 -20.87 5.74 10.83
N ASN A 347 -20.18 5.03 11.69
CA ASN A 347 -19.16 4.08 11.27
C ASN A 347 -19.87 2.79 10.84
N SER A 348 -20.03 2.59 9.55
CA SER A 348 -20.85 1.51 8.99
C SER A 348 -20.23 0.12 9.15
N VAL A 349 -18.93 0.04 9.41
CA VAL A 349 -18.22 -1.22 9.69
C VAL A 349 -18.50 -1.70 11.11
N THR A 350 -18.48 -0.80 12.09
CA THR A 350 -18.74 -1.13 13.50
C THR A 350 -20.21 -0.99 13.92
N GLY A 351 -21.04 -0.36 13.09
CA GLY A 351 -22.43 -0.01 13.41
C GLY A 351 -22.59 1.10 14.45
N LYS A 352 -21.50 1.74 14.90
CA LYS A 352 -21.52 2.76 15.94
C LYS A 352 -21.65 4.17 15.36
N LYS A 353 -22.42 5.02 16.05
CA LYS A 353 -22.46 6.46 15.76
C LYS A 353 -21.37 7.17 16.54
N GLU A 354 -20.60 7.99 15.84
CA GLU A 354 -19.51 8.78 16.40
C GLU A 354 -19.71 10.27 16.06
N ARG A 355 -19.14 11.15 16.88
CA ARG A 355 -19.24 12.58 16.67
C ARG A 355 -17.92 13.15 16.17
N ILE A 356 -17.95 13.86 15.05
CA ILE A 356 -16.82 14.65 14.55
C ILE A 356 -16.57 15.80 15.55
N GLY A 357 -15.38 15.89 16.10
CA GLY A 357 -15.00 17.01 16.95
C GLY A 357 -14.62 18.22 16.10
N LYS A 358 -13.43 18.18 15.51
CA LYS A 358 -12.89 19.22 14.66
C LYS A 358 -12.46 18.64 13.32
N VAL A 359 -12.49 19.48 12.28
CA VAL A 359 -12.01 19.14 10.93
C VAL A 359 -10.84 20.06 10.60
N TYR A 360 -9.78 19.49 10.03
CA TYR A 360 -8.58 20.21 9.66
C TYR A 360 -8.20 19.96 8.20
N GLN A 361 -7.86 21.04 7.50
CA GLN A 361 -7.07 20.94 6.28
C GLN A 361 -5.59 20.85 6.66
N MET A 362 -4.87 19.93 5.99
CA MET A 362 -3.48 19.64 6.30
C MET A 362 -2.54 20.29 5.29
N HIS A 363 -1.46 20.87 5.80
CA HIS A 363 -0.36 21.45 5.02
C HIS A 363 0.95 20.86 5.58
N ALA A 364 1.23 19.59 5.24
CA ALA A 364 2.27 18.80 5.86
C ALA A 364 2.11 18.72 7.39
N ASN A 365 2.99 19.38 8.17
CA ASN A 365 2.92 19.43 9.63
C ASN A 365 2.06 20.58 10.19
N LYS A 366 1.58 21.48 9.33
CA LYS A 366 0.68 22.58 9.72
C LYS A 366 -0.77 22.17 9.45
N ARG A 367 -1.68 22.72 10.20
CA ARG A 367 -3.11 22.44 10.12
C ARG A 367 -3.93 23.71 10.21
N GLU A 368 -4.99 23.77 9.45
CA GLU A 368 -5.98 24.84 9.49
C GLU A 368 -7.34 24.27 9.87
N GLU A 369 -7.96 24.81 10.89
CA GLU A 369 -9.30 24.38 11.35
C GLU A 369 -10.36 24.93 10.42
N ILE A 370 -11.18 24.02 9.87
CA ILE A 370 -12.27 24.33 8.94
C ILE A 370 -13.62 23.93 9.53
N ALA A 371 -14.69 24.61 9.16
CA ALA A 371 -16.03 24.32 9.66
C ALA A 371 -16.67 23.14 8.94
N SER A 372 -16.47 23.05 7.63
CA SER A 372 -17.03 21.99 6.80
C SER A 372 -16.19 21.75 5.56
N VAL A 373 -16.39 20.60 4.96
CA VAL A 373 -15.70 20.17 3.73
C VAL A 373 -16.62 19.31 2.88
N GLY A 374 -16.60 19.55 1.58
CA GLY A 374 -17.41 18.81 0.59
C GLY A 374 -16.72 17.57 0.03
N ALA A 375 -17.47 16.85 -0.82
CA ALA A 375 -16.97 15.73 -1.61
C ALA A 375 -15.69 16.09 -2.35
N GLY A 376 -14.85 15.09 -2.65
CA GLY A 376 -13.60 15.25 -3.40
C GLY A 376 -12.41 15.73 -2.57
N GLN A 377 -12.58 16.07 -1.32
CA GLN A 377 -11.51 16.60 -0.46
C GLN A 377 -10.91 15.54 0.48
N ILE A 378 -9.68 15.83 0.93
CA ILE A 378 -8.94 15.04 1.92
C ILE A 378 -8.72 15.91 3.15
N VAL A 379 -9.17 15.44 4.31
CA VAL A 379 -9.08 16.18 5.57
C VAL A 379 -8.67 15.28 6.72
N ALA A 380 -8.21 15.90 7.82
CA ALA A 380 -8.01 15.22 9.09
C ALA A 380 -9.13 15.58 10.07
N VAL A 381 -9.66 14.60 10.78
CA VAL A 381 -10.73 14.78 11.77
C VAL A 381 -10.32 14.28 13.14
N MET A 382 -10.89 14.89 14.16
CA MET A 382 -10.75 14.50 15.56
C MET A 382 -12.09 14.08 16.17
N GLY A 383 -12.00 13.36 17.29
CA GLY A 383 -13.17 13.01 18.10
C GLY A 383 -13.69 11.60 17.88
N LEU A 384 -13.23 10.91 16.86
CA LEU A 384 -13.61 9.53 16.56
C LEU A 384 -12.78 8.55 17.41
N LYS A 385 -13.44 7.72 18.20
CA LYS A 385 -12.81 6.79 19.15
C LYS A 385 -12.66 5.37 18.60
N ASP A 386 -13.72 4.87 17.97
CA ASP A 386 -13.81 3.49 17.50
C ASP A 386 -13.41 3.31 16.02
N THR A 387 -13.22 4.42 15.30
CA THR A 387 -12.83 4.40 13.90
C THR A 387 -11.37 3.97 13.73
N LYS A 388 -11.13 3.01 12.84
CA LYS A 388 -9.82 2.48 12.43
C LYS A 388 -9.56 2.76 10.95
N THR A 389 -8.34 2.52 10.51
CA THR A 389 -7.96 2.57 9.10
C THR A 389 -8.79 1.57 8.28
N GLY A 390 -9.32 2.01 7.15
CA GLY A 390 -10.21 1.22 6.29
C GLY A 390 -11.70 1.33 6.64
N HIS A 391 -12.07 1.96 7.75
CA HIS A 391 -13.47 2.12 8.10
C HIS A 391 -14.18 3.18 7.25
N THR A 392 -15.43 2.92 6.91
CA THR A 392 -16.30 3.87 6.23
C THR A 392 -17.09 4.69 7.25
N LEU A 393 -17.10 6.00 7.04
CA LEU A 393 -17.93 6.96 7.75
C LEU A 393 -19.03 7.45 6.81
N CYS A 394 -20.28 7.44 7.23
CA CYS A 394 -21.38 7.83 6.38
C CYS A 394 -22.52 8.53 7.15
N ASP A 395 -23.48 9.06 6.41
CA ASP A 395 -24.74 9.58 6.94
C ASP A 395 -25.51 8.44 7.63
N PRO A 396 -25.89 8.59 8.91
CA PRO A 396 -26.65 7.57 9.64
C PRO A 396 -27.99 7.19 8.98
N SER A 397 -28.57 8.07 8.17
CA SER A 397 -29.85 7.86 7.49
C SER A 397 -29.71 7.11 6.15
N ASN A 398 -28.50 7.13 5.58
CA ASN A 398 -28.16 6.53 4.29
C ASN A 398 -26.89 5.70 4.38
N PRO A 399 -26.89 4.60 5.15
CA PRO A 399 -25.69 3.84 5.42
C PRO A 399 -25.12 3.16 4.18
N VAL A 400 -23.80 3.18 4.05
CA VAL A 400 -23.03 2.52 3.00
C VAL A 400 -21.72 2.02 3.60
N VAL A 401 -21.23 0.88 3.17
CA VAL A 401 -19.87 0.38 3.40
C VAL A 401 -19.13 0.51 2.08
N LEU A 402 -18.13 1.37 2.02
CA LEU A 402 -17.23 1.44 0.88
C LEU A 402 -16.32 0.22 0.91
N GLU A 403 -15.78 -0.16 -0.24
CA GLU A 403 -14.86 -1.29 -0.33
C GLU A 403 -13.75 -1.20 0.72
N SER A 404 -13.56 -2.27 1.49
CA SER A 404 -12.56 -2.34 2.55
C SER A 404 -11.15 -2.52 1.95
N MET A 405 -10.16 -1.87 2.57
CA MET A 405 -8.76 -2.13 2.25
C MET A 405 -8.33 -3.47 2.85
N THR A 406 -7.75 -4.33 2.04
CA THR A 406 -7.12 -5.59 2.50
C THR A 406 -5.63 -5.35 2.71
N PHE A 407 -5.14 -5.67 3.90
CA PHE A 407 -3.72 -5.53 4.23
C PHE A 407 -3.06 -6.91 4.28
N PRO A 408 -1.81 -7.04 3.79
CA PRO A 408 -1.08 -8.29 3.89
C PRO A 408 -0.80 -8.67 5.34
N ALA A 409 -0.74 -9.95 5.62
CA ALA A 409 -0.37 -10.44 6.94
C ALA A 409 1.11 -10.19 7.23
N PRO A 410 1.49 -9.88 8.49
CA PRO A 410 2.88 -9.75 8.89
C PRO A 410 3.70 -11.01 8.59
N VAL A 411 4.97 -10.84 8.22
CA VAL A 411 5.84 -11.95 7.79
C VAL A 411 7.04 -12.19 8.71
N ILE A 412 7.39 -11.22 9.57
CA ILE A 412 8.43 -11.39 10.59
C ILE A 412 7.92 -11.03 11.97
N GLU A 413 8.52 -11.62 12.99
CA GLU A 413 8.19 -11.45 14.39
C GLU A 413 9.43 -11.16 15.23
N VAL A 414 9.26 -10.34 16.27
CA VAL A 414 10.32 -9.99 17.22
C VAL A 414 9.75 -9.99 18.63
N ALA A 415 10.44 -10.63 19.57
CA ALA A 415 10.09 -10.50 20.98
C ALA A 415 10.59 -9.15 21.53
N ILE A 416 9.74 -8.45 22.29
CA ILE A 416 10.08 -7.20 22.94
C ILE A 416 9.83 -7.32 24.44
N GLU A 417 10.86 -7.04 25.26
CA GLU A 417 10.81 -7.15 26.71
C GLU A 417 11.08 -5.78 27.35
N PRO A 418 10.12 -5.22 28.10
CA PRO A 418 10.33 -3.97 28.83
C PRO A 418 11.32 -4.17 29.96
N LYS A 419 12.23 -3.20 30.19
CA LYS A 419 13.26 -3.29 31.24
C LYS A 419 12.71 -3.14 32.65
N THR A 420 11.62 -2.37 32.81
CA THR A 420 11.00 -2.07 34.12
C THR A 420 9.47 -2.19 34.05
N LYS A 421 8.81 -2.26 35.22
CA LYS A 421 7.33 -2.23 35.28
C LYS A 421 6.72 -0.94 34.71
N SER A 422 7.40 0.19 34.88
CA SER A 422 6.98 1.46 34.27
C SER A 422 7.06 1.41 32.76
N ASP A 423 8.08 0.73 32.20
CA ASP A 423 8.22 0.56 30.76
C ASP A 423 7.17 -0.40 30.20
N GLN A 424 6.67 -1.33 30.99
CA GLN A 424 5.58 -2.23 30.59
C GLN A 424 4.27 -1.47 30.34
N GLU A 425 3.91 -0.50 31.21
CA GLU A 425 2.74 0.34 31.01
C GLU A 425 2.88 1.24 29.78
N LYS A 426 4.06 1.83 29.58
CA LYS A 426 4.38 2.65 28.40
C LYS A 426 4.36 1.80 27.13
N LEU A 427 4.93 0.58 27.17
CA LEU A 427 4.91 -0.36 26.06
C LEU A 427 3.48 -0.72 25.64
N GLY A 428 2.59 -1.03 26.60
CA GLY A 428 1.19 -1.29 26.33
C GLY A 428 0.50 -0.11 25.63
N THR A 429 0.75 1.12 26.08
CA THR A 429 0.22 2.34 25.46
C THR A 429 0.79 2.55 24.05
N ALA A 430 2.09 2.35 23.87
CA ALA A 430 2.76 2.50 22.58
C ALA A 430 2.24 1.49 21.57
N ILE A 431 2.15 0.22 21.96
CA ILE A 431 1.60 -0.87 21.14
C ILE A 431 0.19 -0.55 20.69
N GLN A 432 -0.69 -0.16 21.60
CA GLN A 432 -2.08 0.17 21.26
C GLN A 432 -2.14 1.27 20.21
N ARG A 433 -1.42 2.38 20.40
CA ARG A 433 -1.43 3.49 19.45
C ARG A 433 -0.85 3.13 18.10
N LEU A 434 0.29 2.45 18.08
CA LEU A 434 0.95 2.04 16.83
C LEU A 434 0.11 1.02 16.04
N SER A 435 -0.56 0.07 16.72
CA SER A 435 -1.50 -0.85 16.07
C SER A 435 -2.77 -0.18 15.54
N GLU A 436 -3.17 0.97 16.10
CA GLU A 436 -4.27 1.77 15.55
C GLU A 436 -3.84 2.52 14.29
N GLU A 437 -2.56 2.94 14.22
CA GLU A 437 -1.99 3.63 13.07
C GLU A 437 -1.69 2.69 11.91
N ASP A 438 -1.13 1.52 12.20
CA ASP A 438 -0.66 0.55 11.22
C ASP A 438 -1.35 -0.81 11.36
N PRO A 439 -2.25 -1.16 10.44
CA PRO A 439 -2.98 -2.42 10.47
C PRO A 439 -2.10 -3.65 10.18
N THR A 440 -0.89 -3.48 9.62
CA THR A 440 0.07 -4.57 9.40
C THR A 440 0.97 -4.83 10.60
N PHE A 441 0.91 -3.98 11.60
CA PHE A 441 1.56 -4.18 12.89
C PHE A 441 0.64 -4.94 13.83
N THR A 442 1.02 -6.17 14.15
CA THR A 442 0.25 -7.02 15.08
C THR A 442 1.05 -7.38 16.30
N VAL A 443 0.36 -7.67 17.38
CA VAL A 443 0.97 -7.98 18.69
C VAL A 443 0.27 -9.16 19.31
N LYS A 444 1.05 -10.11 19.78
CA LYS A 444 0.56 -11.24 20.57
C LYS A 444 1.40 -11.43 21.84
N THR A 445 0.80 -11.97 22.87
CA THR A 445 1.55 -12.43 24.06
C THR A 445 1.73 -13.94 23.94
N ASP A 446 2.96 -14.40 24.09
CA ASP A 446 3.26 -15.82 24.15
C ASP A 446 2.80 -16.37 25.49
N ASP A 447 1.83 -17.26 25.47
CA ASP A 447 1.23 -17.82 26.69
C ASP A 447 2.19 -18.70 27.50
N GLN A 448 3.25 -19.22 26.87
CA GLN A 448 4.23 -20.09 27.54
C GLN A 448 5.35 -19.29 28.19
N THR A 449 5.85 -18.27 27.48
CA THR A 449 6.98 -17.44 27.94
C THR A 449 6.54 -16.15 28.61
N GLY A 450 5.31 -15.71 28.37
CA GLY A 450 4.80 -14.40 28.79
C GLY A 450 5.41 -13.23 28.03
N GLN A 451 6.18 -13.49 26.98
CA GLN A 451 6.82 -12.46 26.16
C GLN A 451 5.81 -11.76 25.27
N THR A 452 5.99 -10.47 25.06
CA THR A 452 5.28 -9.71 24.04
C THR A 452 5.99 -9.88 22.72
N ILE A 453 5.29 -10.42 21.73
CA ILE A 453 5.77 -10.61 20.35
C ILE A 453 5.10 -9.58 19.46
N ILE A 454 5.89 -8.79 18.76
CA ILE A 454 5.44 -7.85 17.75
C ILE A 454 5.77 -8.40 16.36
N ALA A 455 4.85 -8.22 15.42
CA ALA A 455 5.01 -8.71 14.06
C ALA A 455 4.78 -7.59 13.03
N GLY A 456 5.49 -7.65 11.90
CA GLY A 456 5.46 -6.64 10.85
C GLY A 456 5.87 -7.18 9.49
N MET A 457 5.93 -6.28 8.50
CA MET A 457 6.16 -6.61 7.09
C MET A 457 7.62 -6.82 6.72
N GLY A 458 8.56 -6.37 7.55
CA GLY A 458 10.00 -6.51 7.29
C GLY A 458 10.84 -6.01 8.45
N GLU A 459 12.16 -6.25 8.37
CA GLU A 459 13.10 -5.84 9.42
C GLU A 459 13.09 -4.34 9.64
N LEU A 460 13.12 -3.55 8.55
CA LEU A 460 13.10 -2.09 8.62
C LEU A 460 11.79 -1.58 9.24
N HIS A 461 10.66 -2.20 8.91
CA HIS A 461 9.37 -1.86 9.50
C HIS A 461 9.39 -2.03 11.03
N LEU A 462 9.82 -3.19 11.53
CA LEU A 462 9.89 -3.44 12.96
C LEU A 462 10.93 -2.55 13.67
N ASP A 463 12.09 -2.31 13.06
CA ASP A 463 13.11 -1.39 13.58
C ASP A 463 12.56 0.01 13.80
N ILE A 464 11.79 0.53 12.83
CA ILE A 464 11.16 1.85 12.92
C ILE A 464 10.12 1.89 14.02
N LEU A 465 9.27 0.87 14.13
CA LEU A 465 8.26 0.81 15.19
C LEU A 465 8.89 0.75 16.59
N VAL A 466 9.95 -0.04 16.76
CA VAL A 466 10.71 -0.11 18.02
C VAL A 466 11.37 1.22 18.36
N ASP A 467 11.96 1.88 17.37
CA ASP A 467 12.58 3.20 17.57
C ASP A 467 11.52 4.27 17.90
N ARG A 468 10.34 4.24 17.27
CA ARG A 468 9.18 5.08 17.64
C ARG A 468 8.74 4.83 19.09
N MET A 469 8.65 3.55 19.51
CA MET A 469 8.34 3.24 20.92
C MET A 469 9.32 3.88 21.87
N LYS A 470 10.60 3.88 21.53
CA LYS A 470 11.67 4.48 22.34
C LYS A 470 11.60 6.01 22.35
N ARG A 471 11.49 6.66 21.19
CA ARG A 471 11.54 8.13 21.04
C ARG A 471 10.24 8.81 21.46
N GLU A 472 9.12 8.36 20.94
CA GLU A 472 7.82 9.00 21.16
C GLU A 472 7.19 8.63 22.50
N PHE A 473 7.33 7.34 22.91
CA PHE A 473 6.70 6.82 24.14
C PHE A 473 7.68 6.62 25.30
N ARG A 474 8.97 6.83 25.06
CA ARG A 474 10.03 6.66 26.08
C ARG A 474 10.02 5.27 26.70
N VAL A 475 9.83 4.24 25.86
CA VAL A 475 9.89 2.83 26.28
C VAL A 475 11.33 2.36 26.26
N GLU A 476 11.81 1.84 27.38
CA GLU A 476 13.07 1.12 27.48
C GLU A 476 12.77 -0.38 27.38
N ALA A 477 13.18 -1.00 26.26
CA ALA A 477 12.94 -2.41 26.01
C ALA A 477 14.16 -3.10 25.38
N THR A 478 14.27 -4.41 25.63
CA THR A 478 15.20 -5.30 24.91
C THR A 478 14.45 -5.95 23.77
N VAL A 479 15.05 -5.96 22.59
CA VAL A 479 14.48 -6.53 21.37
C VAL A 479 15.26 -7.78 21.00
N GLY A 480 14.54 -8.86 20.75
CA GLY A 480 15.11 -10.13 20.30
C GLY A 480 15.55 -10.10 18.84
N LYS A 481 16.04 -11.23 18.34
CA LYS A 481 16.34 -11.37 16.92
C LYS A 481 15.07 -11.63 16.13
N PRO A 482 14.94 -11.10 14.88
CA PRO A 482 13.81 -11.37 14.01
C PRO A 482 13.62 -12.89 13.80
N GLN A 483 12.38 -13.31 13.77
CA GLN A 483 11.97 -14.67 13.49
C GLN A 483 10.91 -14.70 12.41
N VAL A 484 10.84 -15.81 11.70
CA VAL A 484 9.84 -16.00 10.64
C VAL A 484 8.48 -16.28 11.26
N ALA A 485 7.44 -15.63 10.75
CA ALA A 485 6.06 -15.91 11.11
C ALA A 485 5.56 -17.12 10.34
N TYR A 486 5.78 -18.30 10.90
CA TYR A 486 5.26 -19.55 10.34
C TYR A 486 3.74 -19.61 10.42
N ARG A 487 3.13 -20.43 9.54
CA ARG A 487 1.71 -20.76 9.53
C ARG A 487 1.55 -22.27 9.49
N GLU A 488 0.35 -22.74 9.82
CA GLU A 488 -0.03 -24.14 9.63
C GLU A 488 -1.17 -24.23 8.62
N THR A 489 -1.28 -25.35 7.93
CA THR A 489 -2.46 -25.71 7.13
C THR A 489 -2.65 -27.22 7.14
N ILE A 490 -3.72 -27.69 6.50
CA ILE A 490 -4.02 -29.11 6.37
C ILE A 490 -4.00 -29.54 4.89
N ARG A 491 -3.66 -30.81 4.65
CA ARG A 491 -3.55 -31.33 3.28
C ARG A 491 -4.65 -32.32 2.89
N ARG A 492 -5.40 -32.78 3.86
CA ARG A 492 -6.41 -33.83 3.65
C ARG A 492 -7.72 -33.44 4.29
N GLU A 493 -8.79 -33.78 3.60
CA GLU A 493 -10.13 -33.69 4.15
C GLU A 493 -10.34 -34.75 5.24
N VAL A 494 -11.07 -34.38 6.30
CA VAL A 494 -11.58 -35.23 7.33
C VAL A 494 -13.09 -35.01 7.41
N ALA A 495 -13.86 -35.97 6.96
CA ALA A 495 -15.32 -35.89 6.93
C ALA A 495 -15.97 -36.43 8.19
N ASN A 496 -17.05 -35.76 8.62
CA ASN A 496 -17.95 -36.23 9.69
C ASN A 496 -17.24 -36.54 11.03
N HIS A 497 -16.23 -35.76 11.41
CA HIS A 497 -15.59 -35.89 12.72
C HIS A 497 -16.56 -35.46 13.81
N SER A 498 -16.83 -36.39 14.75
CA SER A 498 -17.81 -36.18 15.85
C SER A 498 -17.10 -35.93 17.17
N TYR A 499 -17.42 -34.82 17.80
CA TYR A 499 -16.98 -34.50 19.16
C TYR A 499 -18.15 -34.21 20.08
N THR A 500 -18.07 -34.68 21.31
CA THR A 500 -19.11 -34.45 22.35
C THR A 500 -18.46 -33.83 23.59
N HIS A 501 -18.79 -32.57 23.85
CA HIS A 501 -18.45 -31.91 25.10
C HIS A 501 -19.49 -32.26 26.16
N LYS A 502 -19.07 -32.93 27.22
CA LYS A 502 -19.93 -33.26 28.37
C LYS A 502 -19.17 -33.02 29.67
N LYS A 503 -19.68 -32.10 30.50
CA LYS A 503 -19.10 -31.82 31.82
C LYS A 503 -20.23 -31.74 32.84
N GLN A 504 -20.15 -32.50 33.91
CA GLN A 504 -21.04 -32.42 35.05
C GLN A 504 -20.27 -31.97 36.28
N THR A 505 -20.58 -30.80 36.79
CA THR A 505 -20.03 -30.24 38.03
C THR A 505 -21.22 -29.80 38.86
N GLY A 506 -21.52 -30.41 39.95
CA GLY A 506 -22.48 -30.09 41.04
C GLY A 506 -23.54 -29.00 40.88
N GLY A 507 -23.99 -28.70 39.66
CA GLY A 507 -24.97 -27.68 39.25
C GLY A 507 -25.46 -27.99 37.82
N SER A 508 -25.82 -26.95 37.02
CA SER A 508 -26.15 -27.13 35.60
C SER A 508 -24.96 -27.71 34.84
N GLY A 509 -25.15 -28.81 34.10
CA GLY A 509 -24.13 -29.46 33.28
C GLY A 509 -23.76 -28.63 32.04
N GLN A 510 -22.77 -29.09 31.29
CA GLN A 510 -22.47 -28.59 29.95
C GLN A 510 -22.58 -29.75 28.96
N PHE A 511 -23.35 -29.53 27.90
CA PHE A 511 -23.50 -30.51 26.84
C PHE A 511 -23.53 -29.84 25.48
N ALA A 512 -22.67 -30.30 24.57
CA ALA A 512 -22.75 -29.96 23.14
C ALA A 512 -22.14 -31.09 22.31
N LYS A 513 -22.83 -31.52 21.28
CA LYS A 513 -22.31 -32.47 20.30
C LYS A 513 -22.26 -31.77 18.96
N VAL A 514 -21.11 -31.84 18.30
CA VAL A 514 -20.87 -31.29 16.96
C VAL A 514 -20.29 -32.38 16.06
N ILE A 515 -20.70 -32.38 14.80
CA ILE A 515 -20.14 -33.23 13.75
C ILE A 515 -19.68 -32.27 12.65
N ILE A 516 -18.37 -32.22 12.42
CA ILE A 516 -17.77 -31.31 11.45
C ILE A 516 -16.99 -32.08 10.40
N SER A 517 -16.96 -31.51 9.20
CA SER A 517 -16.00 -31.87 8.14
C SER A 517 -15.02 -30.72 7.96
N ILE A 518 -13.75 -31.04 7.83
CA ILE A 518 -12.73 -30.01 7.55
C ILE A 518 -11.88 -30.43 6.34
N GLY A 519 -11.43 -29.46 5.58
CA GLY A 519 -10.55 -29.71 4.43
C GLY A 519 -9.75 -28.47 4.07
N PRO A 520 -8.74 -28.60 3.21
CA PRO A 520 -8.02 -27.46 2.67
C PRO A 520 -8.97 -26.56 1.86
N ASN A 521 -8.90 -25.27 2.07
CA ASN A 521 -9.63 -24.26 1.29
C ASN A 521 -8.69 -23.65 0.26
N ILE A 522 -8.70 -24.22 -0.93
CA ILE A 522 -7.82 -23.84 -2.05
C ILE A 522 -8.72 -23.48 -3.22
N ASP A 523 -8.48 -22.33 -3.82
CA ASP A 523 -9.12 -21.90 -5.05
C ASP A 523 -8.78 -22.90 -6.17
N PRO A 524 -9.77 -23.54 -6.78
CA PRO A 524 -9.53 -24.58 -7.81
C PRO A 524 -8.95 -24.03 -9.12
N GLU A 525 -9.11 -22.74 -9.40
CA GLU A 525 -8.61 -22.13 -10.63
C GLU A 525 -7.15 -21.66 -10.47
N THR A 526 -6.83 -21.06 -9.35
CA THR A 526 -5.50 -20.49 -9.11
C THR A 526 -4.57 -21.40 -8.30
N GLY A 527 -5.12 -22.37 -7.57
CA GLY A 527 -4.36 -23.22 -6.66
C GLY A 527 -3.87 -22.48 -5.39
N VAL A 528 -4.32 -21.26 -5.17
CA VAL A 528 -3.95 -20.41 -4.02
C VAL A 528 -4.91 -20.66 -2.87
N GLY A 529 -4.41 -20.51 -1.64
CA GLY A 529 -5.25 -20.58 -0.45
C GLY A 529 -6.32 -19.50 -0.44
N ALA A 530 -7.57 -19.91 -0.13
CA ALA A 530 -8.74 -19.04 -0.12
C ALA A 530 -9.16 -18.59 1.30
N GLY A 531 -8.27 -18.74 2.28
CA GLY A 531 -8.52 -18.33 3.67
C GLY A 531 -9.44 -19.28 4.43
N TYR A 532 -10.14 -18.75 5.42
CA TYR A 532 -11.08 -19.50 6.24
C TYR A 532 -12.50 -19.43 5.66
N GLU A 533 -13.17 -20.57 5.60
CA GLU A 533 -14.58 -20.65 5.20
C GLU A 533 -15.36 -21.54 6.18
N PHE A 534 -16.50 -21.05 6.65
CA PHE A 534 -17.41 -21.85 7.47
C PHE A 534 -18.72 -22.09 6.73
N VAL A 535 -19.12 -23.36 6.63
CA VAL A 535 -20.37 -23.77 5.98
C VAL A 535 -21.28 -24.47 6.96
N ASN A 536 -22.56 -24.09 6.97
CA ASN A 536 -23.56 -24.71 7.80
C ASN A 536 -24.44 -25.64 6.95
N ASN A 537 -24.30 -26.97 7.16
CA ASN A 537 -25.08 -28.02 6.51
C ASN A 537 -26.14 -28.64 7.44
N VAL A 538 -26.32 -28.11 8.66
CA VAL A 538 -27.26 -28.68 9.65
C VAL A 538 -28.70 -28.57 9.16
N THR A 539 -29.39 -29.70 9.14
CA THR A 539 -30.80 -29.77 8.79
C THR A 539 -31.64 -30.27 9.98
N GLY A 540 -32.93 -29.92 10.00
CA GLY A 540 -33.86 -30.44 10.99
C GLY A 540 -33.73 -29.91 12.42
N GLY A 541 -32.96 -28.81 12.64
CA GLY A 541 -32.85 -28.14 13.94
C GLY A 541 -32.08 -28.93 15.00
N ARG A 542 -31.22 -29.88 14.62
CA ARG A 542 -30.42 -30.71 15.55
C ARG A 542 -29.37 -29.89 16.30
N VAL A 543 -28.92 -28.80 15.74
CA VAL A 543 -28.19 -27.73 16.43
C VAL A 543 -29.06 -26.48 16.34
N PRO A 544 -29.47 -25.86 17.44
CA PRO A 544 -30.21 -24.60 17.44
C PRO A 544 -29.42 -23.52 16.72
N ARG A 545 -30.13 -22.68 15.96
CA ARG A 545 -29.48 -21.62 15.12
C ARG A 545 -28.61 -20.66 15.93
N GLU A 546 -29.01 -20.43 17.18
CA GLU A 546 -28.27 -19.55 18.12
C GLU A 546 -26.88 -20.10 18.50
N TYR A 547 -26.63 -21.40 18.41
CA TYR A 547 -25.34 -22.01 18.76
C TYR A 547 -24.40 -22.21 17.57
N ILE A 548 -24.89 -22.08 16.33
CA ILE A 548 -24.05 -22.23 15.13
C ILE A 548 -22.89 -21.22 15.08
N PRO A 549 -23.11 -19.91 15.36
CA PRO A 549 -22.02 -18.97 15.43
C PRO A 549 -20.97 -19.29 16.50
N SER A 550 -21.39 -19.93 17.59
CA SER A 550 -20.49 -20.36 18.67
C SER A 550 -19.57 -21.50 18.24
N VAL A 551 -20.06 -22.42 17.39
CA VAL A 551 -19.23 -23.48 16.80
C VAL A 551 -18.15 -22.87 15.87
N ASP A 552 -18.56 -21.94 15.01
CA ASP A 552 -17.67 -21.21 14.11
C ASP A 552 -16.59 -20.46 14.90
N GLN A 553 -16.98 -19.67 15.89
CA GLN A 553 -16.04 -18.96 16.76
C GLN A 553 -15.07 -19.93 17.45
N GLY A 554 -15.55 -21.09 17.89
CA GLY A 554 -14.70 -22.12 18.50
C GLY A 554 -13.65 -22.67 17.54
N ALA A 555 -14.02 -22.90 16.26
CA ALA A 555 -13.10 -23.34 15.23
C ALA A 555 -12.06 -22.26 14.91
N GLN A 556 -12.46 -21.01 14.78
CA GLN A 556 -11.53 -19.87 14.54
C GLN A 556 -10.53 -19.73 15.68
N GLU A 557 -10.96 -19.77 16.93
CA GLU A 557 -10.05 -19.73 18.08
C GLU A 557 -9.06 -20.93 18.10
N ALA A 558 -9.49 -22.09 17.62
CA ALA A 558 -8.58 -23.24 17.51
C ALA A 558 -7.52 -23.02 16.44
N MET A 559 -7.86 -22.32 15.36
CA MET A 559 -6.92 -21.98 14.29
C MET A 559 -5.85 -20.97 14.73
N GLU A 560 -6.15 -20.07 15.65
CA GLU A 560 -5.15 -19.09 16.15
C GLU A 560 -3.93 -19.74 16.77
N PHE A 561 -4.10 -20.93 17.36
CA PHE A 561 -3.02 -21.65 18.06
C PHE A 561 -2.51 -22.90 17.32
N GLY A 562 -3.06 -23.19 16.16
CA GLY A 562 -2.68 -24.36 15.36
C GLY A 562 -2.79 -25.70 16.11
N VAL A 563 -2.28 -26.75 15.50
CA VAL A 563 -2.29 -28.11 16.07
C VAL A 563 -0.93 -28.81 16.00
N LEU A 564 0.02 -28.26 15.22
CA LEU A 564 1.32 -28.87 14.97
C LEU A 564 2.40 -28.27 15.89
N ALA A 565 2.57 -26.96 15.84
CA ALA A 565 3.64 -26.24 16.56
C ALA A 565 3.16 -24.96 17.25
N GLY A 566 1.84 -24.70 17.24
CA GLY A 566 1.27 -23.51 17.86
C GLY A 566 1.22 -22.28 16.93
N PHE A 567 1.47 -22.45 15.64
CA PHE A 567 1.36 -21.35 14.67
C PHE A 567 -0.06 -21.22 14.11
N PRO A 568 -0.53 -20.01 13.79
CA PRO A 568 -1.86 -19.83 13.25
C PRO A 568 -2.12 -20.66 11.97
N MET A 569 -3.29 -21.27 11.89
CA MET A 569 -3.70 -22.03 10.71
C MET A 569 -4.35 -21.13 9.68
N VAL A 570 -4.16 -21.46 8.40
CA VAL A 570 -4.72 -20.74 7.25
C VAL A 570 -5.30 -21.73 6.24
N ASP A 571 -6.16 -21.24 5.36
CA ASP A 571 -6.69 -21.95 4.19
C ASP A 571 -7.44 -23.23 4.57
N VAL A 572 -8.37 -23.11 5.51
CA VAL A 572 -9.18 -24.23 6.00
C VAL A 572 -10.66 -23.93 5.83
N LYS A 573 -11.36 -24.90 5.23
CA LYS A 573 -12.82 -24.93 5.16
C LYS A 573 -13.37 -25.83 6.24
N VAL A 574 -14.34 -25.33 6.99
CA VAL A 574 -15.04 -26.07 8.05
C VAL A 574 -16.51 -26.14 7.71
N ALA A 575 -17.07 -27.33 7.65
CA ALA A 575 -18.50 -27.56 7.47
C ALA A 575 -19.09 -28.16 8.73
N LEU A 576 -20.08 -27.52 9.32
CA LEU A 576 -20.88 -28.11 10.40
C LEU A 576 -21.97 -28.98 9.77
N GLU A 577 -21.82 -30.31 9.88
CA GLU A 577 -22.69 -31.29 9.22
C GLU A 577 -23.91 -31.64 10.06
N ASP A 578 -23.70 -31.85 11.35
CA ASP A 578 -24.76 -32.29 12.28
C ASP A 578 -24.34 -32.01 13.73
N GLY A 579 -25.20 -32.31 14.68
CA GLY A 579 -24.89 -32.19 16.09
C GLY A 579 -26.03 -32.66 17.01
N GLY A 580 -25.94 -32.26 18.27
CA GLY A 580 -26.97 -32.54 19.25
C GLY A 580 -26.88 -31.62 20.44
N TYR A 581 -27.99 -31.27 21.00
CA TYR A 581 -28.11 -30.40 22.17
C TYR A 581 -28.96 -31.06 23.29
N HIS A 582 -28.88 -30.48 24.45
CA HIS A 582 -29.68 -30.87 25.62
C HIS A 582 -30.40 -29.61 26.14
N ASP A 583 -31.70 -29.72 26.34
CA ASP A 583 -32.56 -28.55 26.64
C ASP A 583 -32.14 -27.72 27.86
N VAL A 584 -31.43 -28.33 28.82
CA VAL A 584 -31.00 -27.66 30.07
C VAL A 584 -29.50 -27.37 30.11
N ASP A 585 -28.68 -28.29 29.55
CA ASP A 585 -27.22 -28.26 29.73
C ASP A 585 -26.48 -27.69 28.52
N SER A 586 -27.18 -27.31 27.45
CA SER A 586 -26.54 -26.66 26.28
C SER A 586 -26.48 -25.15 26.43
N SER A 587 -25.36 -24.59 25.97
CA SER A 587 -25.10 -23.15 25.97
C SER A 587 -24.13 -22.77 24.83
N GLU A 588 -24.09 -21.50 24.49
CA GLU A 588 -23.11 -20.94 23.52
C GLU A 588 -21.68 -21.36 23.89
N LEU A 589 -21.31 -21.24 25.16
CA LEU A 589 -19.99 -21.65 25.64
C LEU A 589 -19.72 -23.15 25.43
N ALA A 590 -20.72 -24.02 25.67
CA ALA A 590 -20.54 -25.45 25.46
C ALA A 590 -20.30 -25.79 23.98
N PHE A 591 -21.06 -25.15 23.07
CA PHE A 591 -20.88 -25.31 21.62
C PHE A 591 -19.56 -24.70 21.11
N LYS A 592 -19.13 -23.58 21.67
CA LYS A 592 -17.83 -22.98 21.37
C LYS A 592 -16.67 -23.91 21.75
N ILE A 593 -16.70 -24.48 22.95
CA ILE A 593 -15.72 -25.48 23.40
C ILE A 593 -15.79 -26.73 22.50
N ALA A 594 -16.98 -27.20 22.16
CA ALA A 594 -17.12 -28.36 21.30
C ALA A 594 -16.58 -28.13 19.89
N GLY A 595 -16.84 -26.94 19.28
CA GLY A 595 -16.30 -26.54 18.00
C GLY A 595 -14.77 -26.46 18.02
N ASN A 596 -14.19 -25.85 19.06
CA ASN A 596 -12.75 -25.75 19.24
C ASN A 596 -12.07 -27.12 19.32
N GLN A 597 -12.59 -28.02 20.15
CA GLN A 597 -11.99 -29.35 20.33
C GLN A 597 -12.22 -30.27 19.11
N ALA A 598 -13.40 -30.21 18.51
CA ALA A 598 -13.69 -30.95 17.28
C ALA A 598 -12.73 -30.56 16.17
N PHE A 599 -12.51 -29.25 15.99
CA PHE A 599 -11.56 -28.74 15.02
C PHE A 599 -10.13 -29.25 15.28
N LYS A 600 -9.64 -29.12 16.52
CA LYS A 600 -8.27 -29.57 16.88
C LYS A 600 -8.07 -31.08 16.63
N GLU A 601 -9.04 -31.89 16.95
CA GLU A 601 -8.94 -33.33 16.73
C GLU A 601 -9.00 -33.69 15.24
N ALA A 602 -9.91 -33.08 14.49
CA ALA A 602 -10.00 -33.27 13.04
C ALA A 602 -8.72 -32.77 12.31
N ALA A 603 -8.22 -31.59 12.67
CA ALA A 603 -7.02 -30.99 12.06
C ALA A 603 -5.76 -31.87 12.27
N ARG A 604 -5.61 -32.50 13.42
CA ARG A 604 -4.50 -33.46 13.66
C ARG A 604 -4.57 -34.67 12.72
N GLN A 605 -5.79 -35.10 12.32
CA GLN A 605 -5.98 -36.21 11.39
C GLN A 605 -5.85 -35.79 9.93
N ALA A 606 -5.99 -34.50 9.63
CA ALA A 606 -6.00 -33.92 8.30
C ALA A 606 -4.59 -33.69 7.69
N LYS A 607 -3.54 -34.32 8.24
CA LYS A 607 -2.13 -34.11 7.85
C LYS A 607 -1.74 -32.63 7.93
N PRO A 608 -1.62 -32.05 9.11
CA PRO A 608 -1.18 -30.69 9.28
C PRO A 608 0.27 -30.53 8.80
N VAL A 609 0.57 -29.43 8.13
CA VAL A 609 1.89 -29.06 7.62
C VAL A 609 2.25 -27.63 8.00
N LEU A 610 3.55 -27.36 8.10
CA LEU A 610 4.09 -26.05 8.39
C LEU A 610 4.30 -25.27 7.09
N LEU A 611 3.92 -24.01 7.08
CA LEU A 611 4.14 -23.07 5.98
C LEU A 611 5.13 -21.99 6.42
N GLU A 612 6.01 -21.58 5.48
CA GLU A 612 6.91 -20.46 5.61
C GLU A 612 6.64 -19.41 4.55
N PRO A 613 6.85 -18.10 4.83
CA PRO A 613 6.74 -17.05 3.85
C PRO A 613 7.87 -17.15 2.82
N VAL A 614 7.52 -17.08 1.56
CA VAL A 614 8.42 -17.08 0.41
C VAL A 614 8.37 -15.72 -0.25
N PHE A 615 9.54 -15.21 -0.62
CA PHE A 615 9.71 -13.94 -1.27
C PHE A 615 10.11 -14.11 -2.74
N ALA A 616 9.50 -13.32 -3.60
CA ALA A 616 10.01 -13.10 -4.94
C ALA A 616 11.23 -12.18 -4.84
N VAL A 617 12.38 -12.71 -5.22
CA VAL A 617 13.67 -12.03 -5.17
C VAL A 617 14.15 -11.78 -6.59
N GLU A 618 14.43 -10.55 -6.91
CA GLU A 618 15.11 -10.15 -8.16
C GLU A 618 16.52 -9.68 -7.81
N VAL A 619 17.53 -10.29 -8.42
CA VAL A 619 18.93 -9.91 -8.28
C VAL A 619 19.47 -9.44 -9.61
N THR A 620 19.91 -8.18 -9.69
CA THR A 620 20.60 -7.62 -10.86
C THR A 620 22.11 -7.69 -10.63
N THR A 621 22.84 -8.30 -11.55
CA THR A 621 24.26 -8.53 -11.43
C THR A 621 24.97 -8.51 -12.78
N PRO A 622 26.22 -8.02 -12.86
CA PRO A 622 27.05 -8.22 -14.04
C PRO A 622 27.23 -9.73 -14.34
N GLU A 623 27.37 -10.07 -15.63
CA GLU A 623 27.55 -11.46 -16.10
C GLU A 623 28.66 -12.18 -15.36
N SER A 624 29.75 -11.49 -15.02
CA SER A 624 30.90 -12.04 -14.28
C SER A 624 30.55 -12.64 -12.92
N PHE A 625 29.49 -12.19 -12.26
CA PHE A 625 29.04 -12.67 -10.96
C PHE A 625 27.80 -13.56 -11.04
N LEU A 626 27.24 -13.82 -12.24
CA LEU A 626 26.01 -14.59 -12.40
C LEU A 626 26.11 -15.97 -11.72
N GLY A 627 27.20 -16.72 -11.96
CA GLY A 627 27.40 -18.03 -11.34
C GLY A 627 27.43 -17.98 -9.81
N THR A 628 28.02 -16.93 -9.26
CA THR A 628 28.10 -16.71 -7.81
C THR A 628 26.71 -16.42 -7.21
N VAL A 629 25.92 -15.56 -7.88
CA VAL A 629 24.55 -15.22 -7.45
C VAL A 629 23.64 -16.44 -7.53
N ILE A 630 23.66 -17.18 -8.64
CA ILE A 630 22.89 -18.42 -8.79
C ILE A 630 23.25 -19.44 -7.72
N GLY A 631 24.54 -19.64 -7.47
CA GLY A 631 25.04 -20.55 -6.43
C GLY A 631 24.55 -20.15 -5.04
N ASP A 632 24.57 -18.86 -4.73
CA ASP A 632 24.10 -18.34 -3.45
C ASP A 632 22.58 -18.49 -3.28
N ILE A 633 21.79 -18.13 -4.29
CA ILE A 633 20.32 -18.31 -4.27
C ILE A 633 19.96 -19.78 -4.07
N ASN A 634 20.62 -20.70 -4.79
CA ASN A 634 20.38 -22.15 -4.63
C ASN A 634 20.75 -22.63 -3.21
N SER A 635 21.85 -22.14 -2.64
CA SER A 635 22.25 -22.50 -1.28
C SER A 635 21.23 -22.04 -0.22
N ARG A 636 20.43 -21.02 -0.53
CA ARG A 636 19.33 -20.46 0.27
C ARG A 636 17.98 -21.09 -0.04
N ARG A 637 17.95 -22.28 -0.58
CA ARG A 637 16.71 -22.98 -0.99
C ARG A 637 15.89 -22.20 -2.04
N GLY A 638 16.52 -21.27 -2.73
CA GLY A 638 15.87 -20.45 -3.75
C GLY A 638 15.53 -21.27 -5.00
N GLN A 639 14.37 -21.00 -5.58
CA GLN A 639 13.92 -21.58 -6.85
C GLN A 639 14.02 -20.51 -7.92
N ILE A 640 15.00 -20.63 -8.82
CA ILE A 640 15.17 -19.70 -9.93
C ILE A 640 14.01 -19.89 -10.91
N ARG A 641 13.32 -18.79 -11.26
CA ARG A 641 12.18 -18.75 -12.16
C ARG A 641 12.56 -18.29 -13.55
N ALA A 642 13.37 -17.24 -13.64
CA ALA A 642 13.81 -16.65 -14.89
C ALA A 642 15.19 -16.04 -14.75
N GLN A 643 15.88 -15.93 -15.89
CA GLN A 643 17.11 -15.15 -16.05
C GLN A 643 16.95 -14.34 -17.32
N GLU A 644 17.18 -13.05 -17.25
CA GLU A 644 17.01 -12.13 -18.36
C GLU A 644 18.23 -11.21 -18.45
N GLU A 645 18.71 -10.98 -19.65
CA GLU A 645 19.73 -9.96 -19.89
C GLU A 645 19.04 -8.60 -20.05
N ARG A 646 19.47 -7.62 -19.25
CA ARG A 646 18.94 -6.25 -19.31
C ARG A 646 20.09 -5.26 -19.27
N HIS A 647 20.29 -4.51 -20.35
CA HIS A 647 21.30 -3.43 -20.44
C HIS A 647 22.74 -3.86 -20.11
N GLY A 648 23.11 -5.10 -20.41
CA GLY A 648 24.45 -5.62 -20.12
C GLY A 648 24.60 -6.24 -18.72
N ASP A 649 23.58 -6.16 -17.87
CA ASP A 649 23.49 -6.90 -16.62
C ASP A 649 22.51 -8.08 -16.74
N ILE A 650 22.70 -9.08 -15.90
CA ILE A 650 21.79 -10.22 -15.82
C ILE A 650 20.86 -10.04 -14.62
N VAL A 651 19.58 -10.20 -14.84
CA VAL A 651 18.55 -10.20 -13.80
C VAL A 651 18.13 -11.65 -13.52
N VAL A 652 18.29 -12.06 -12.28
CA VAL A 652 17.89 -13.38 -11.78
C VAL A 652 16.64 -13.24 -10.94
N ASN A 653 15.55 -13.84 -11.38
CA ASN A 653 14.28 -13.89 -10.64
C ASN A 653 14.15 -15.24 -9.95
N ALA A 654 13.93 -15.23 -8.62
CA ALA A 654 13.84 -16.44 -7.82
C ALA A 654 12.78 -16.32 -6.72
N LEU A 655 12.26 -17.45 -6.25
CA LEU A 655 11.49 -17.56 -5.03
C LEU A 655 12.37 -18.09 -3.91
N VAL A 656 12.51 -17.35 -2.82
CA VAL A 656 13.41 -17.71 -1.70
C VAL A 656 12.64 -17.60 -0.39
N PRO A 657 12.75 -18.61 0.51
CA PRO A 657 12.16 -18.51 1.84
C PRO A 657 12.78 -17.36 2.65
N LEU A 658 11.91 -16.61 3.37
CA LEU A 658 12.37 -15.47 4.17
C LEU A 658 13.46 -15.83 5.19
N SER A 659 13.36 -17.04 5.78
CA SER A 659 14.35 -17.53 6.75
C SER A 659 15.79 -17.52 6.22
N GLU A 660 15.95 -17.65 4.91
CA GLU A 660 17.25 -17.70 4.21
C GLU A 660 17.74 -16.31 3.75
N MET A 661 16.86 -15.29 3.86
CA MET A 661 17.15 -13.94 3.35
C MET A 661 17.73 -13.00 4.43
N PHE A 662 17.67 -13.37 5.71
CA PHE A 662 18.29 -12.57 6.76
C PHE A 662 19.79 -12.36 6.50
N GLY A 663 20.21 -11.10 6.49
CA GLY A 663 21.60 -10.71 6.20
C GLY A 663 22.03 -10.83 4.73
N TYR A 664 21.15 -11.18 3.81
CA TYR A 664 21.48 -11.38 2.39
C TYR A 664 22.17 -10.19 1.72
N VAL A 665 21.79 -8.95 2.09
CA VAL A 665 22.41 -7.74 1.54
C VAL A 665 23.93 -7.69 1.77
N GLY A 666 24.36 -8.09 2.98
CA GLY A 666 25.78 -8.15 3.32
C GLY A 666 26.55 -9.21 2.52
N ASP A 667 25.95 -10.40 2.41
CA ASP A 667 26.52 -11.51 1.67
C ASP A 667 26.60 -11.21 0.16
N LEU A 668 25.55 -10.67 -0.42
CA LEU A 668 25.52 -10.30 -1.83
C LEU A 668 26.60 -9.25 -2.15
N ARG A 669 26.68 -8.18 -1.37
CA ARG A 669 27.71 -7.14 -1.55
C ARG A 669 29.12 -7.69 -1.42
N SER A 670 29.36 -8.55 -0.44
CA SER A 670 30.66 -9.20 -0.23
C SER A 670 31.05 -10.09 -1.41
N LYS A 671 30.12 -10.89 -1.93
CA LYS A 671 30.35 -11.84 -3.02
C LYS A 671 30.44 -11.21 -4.40
N THR A 672 29.87 -10.03 -4.59
CA THR A 672 29.83 -9.32 -5.90
C THR A 672 30.62 -8.00 -5.88
N SER A 673 31.46 -7.78 -4.87
CA SER A 673 32.22 -6.54 -4.72
C SER A 673 31.34 -5.28 -4.76
N GLY A 674 30.10 -5.39 -4.28
CA GLY A 674 29.12 -4.30 -4.28
C GLY A 674 28.48 -4.00 -5.64
N GLN A 675 28.74 -4.80 -6.68
CA GLN A 675 28.23 -4.55 -8.05
C GLN A 675 26.83 -5.13 -8.31
N ALA A 676 26.34 -6.03 -7.44
CA ALA A 676 24.97 -6.54 -7.56
C ALA A 676 24.03 -5.79 -6.61
N SER A 677 22.81 -5.63 -7.05
CA SER A 677 21.67 -5.14 -6.28
C SER A 677 20.57 -6.20 -6.21
N TYR A 678 19.73 -6.12 -5.19
CA TYR A 678 18.57 -6.99 -5.10
C TYR A 678 17.37 -6.25 -4.57
N SER A 679 16.20 -6.79 -4.88
CA SER A 679 14.96 -6.47 -4.21
C SER A 679 14.21 -7.75 -3.87
N MET A 680 13.33 -7.68 -2.90
CA MET A 680 12.45 -8.79 -2.57
C MET A 680 11.09 -8.29 -2.14
N GLU A 681 10.05 -9.03 -2.48
CA GLU A 681 8.68 -8.77 -2.01
C GLU A 681 8.03 -10.09 -1.59
N PHE A 682 7.08 -10.01 -0.67
CA PHE A 682 6.31 -11.19 -0.26
C PHE A 682 5.51 -11.73 -1.46
N ASP A 683 5.68 -13.02 -1.74
CA ASP A 683 4.97 -13.72 -2.82
C ASP A 683 3.83 -14.56 -2.24
N SER A 684 4.19 -15.55 -1.43
CA SER A 684 3.23 -16.55 -0.94
C SER A 684 3.74 -17.28 0.30
N TYR A 685 2.89 -18.10 0.88
CA TYR A 685 3.31 -19.13 1.84
C TYR A 685 3.52 -20.45 1.12
N ALA A 686 4.65 -21.10 1.37
CA ALA A 686 4.96 -22.42 0.85
C ALA A 686 5.24 -23.42 1.97
N GLU A 687 5.08 -24.71 1.68
CA GLU A 687 5.33 -25.75 2.65
C GLU A 687 6.82 -25.88 2.97
N VAL A 688 7.10 -25.93 4.26
CA VAL A 688 8.46 -26.17 4.77
C VAL A 688 8.87 -27.63 4.51
N PRO A 689 10.07 -27.91 3.97
CA PRO A 689 10.58 -29.27 3.83
C PRO A 689 10.55 -30.02 5.17
N GLN A 690 10.14 -31.31 5.16
CA GLN A 690 9.85 -32.08 6.35
C GLN A 690 10.98 -32.09 7.40
N ASN A 691 12.23 -32.20 6.96
CA ASN A 691 13.39 -32.19 7.84
C ASN A 691 13.54 -30.87 8.60
N ILE A 692 13.27 -29.76 7.95
CA ILE A 692 13.32 -28.42 8.55
C ILE A 692 12.10 -28.20 9.43
N ALA A 693 10.92 -28.62 8.96
CA ALA A 693 9.68 -28.53 9.72
C ALA A 693 9.80 -29.28 11.07
N ASP A 694 10.40 -30.46 11.07
CA ASP A 694 10.60 -31.25 12.30
C ASP A 694 11.48 -30.52 13.33
N GLU A 695 12.53 -29.81 12.88
CA GLU A 695 13.40 -29.00 13.73
C GLU A 695 12.64 -27.78 14.32
N ILE A 696 11.87 -27.10 13.47
CA ILE A 696 11.07 -25.93 13.89
C ILE A 696 10.01 -26.36 14.91
N VAL A 697 9.31 -27.47 14.65
CA VAL A 697 8.28 -28.01 15.55
C VAL A 697 8.87 -28.40 16.90
N LYS A 698 10.02 -29.09 16.92
CA LYS A 698 10.71 -29.43 18.18
C LYS A 698 11.09 -28.19 18.95
N LYS A 699 11.69 -27.20 18.28
CA LYS A 699 12.06 -25.93 18.90
C LYS A 699 10.84 -25.18 19.46
N ALA A 700 9.74 -25.15 18.72
CA ALA A 700 8.48 -24.50 19.15
C ALA A 700 7.84 -25.20 20.35
N ARG A 701 8.03 -26.52 20.48
CA ARG A 701 7.53 -27.32 21.62
C ARG A 701 8.48 -27.32 22.82
N GLY A 702 9.68 -26.71 22.69
CA GLY A 702 10.69 -26.69 23.75
C GLY A 702 11.41 -28.03 23.94
N GLU A 703 11.47 -28.89 22.90
CA GLU A 703 12.14 -30.21 22.89
C GLU A 703 13.56 -30.11 22.35
#